data_5f37618015250d0a9e1975eab2f58b71
#
_entry.id   5f37618015250d0a9e1975eab2f58b71
#
_cell.length_a   1.000
_cell.length_b   1.000
_cell.length_c   1.000
_cell.angle_alpha   90.00
_cell.angle_beta   90.00
_cell.angle_gamma   90.00
#
_symmetry.space_group_name_H-M   'P 1'
#
loop_
_entity.id
_entity.type
_entity.pdbx_description
1 polymer ?
#
loop_
_entity_poly.entity_id
_entity_poly.type
_entity_poly.pdbx_seq_one_letter_code
_entity_poly.pdbx_strand_id
1 'polypeptide(L)'
;GNTIPFIARYRKEQHGAMDDTKLRELEERLNYLRNLDKRREEVKSAIAAQGKLDGELSAAIAAAKTLAEVEDLYRPYKQKRRTRATMAREKGLEPLAETLFKQAKDMADIRELAGKYLNPEKGVESIEDALAGASDIIAELISDSAEARRQLRRIVWQRGVLSSAAVTEEDSVYRLYYDFSQAVSKMQGHQVLAINRGENEGMLKVSVAVADADALPPLVRMFVIPGRRAAEFVRSAVEDGYSRLLFPSIEREIRAELTENADEGAIKNFALNLRPLLMQPPVRGRVTLGYDPGYRNGCKLAVVDGTGKVLDTAVIYPTQPFNKVEAAKRKLSELIKCYNIENIAIGNGTASRESERLVAELIRDFPGVRYVIVNEAGASVYSASKLASEELPGYDVNLRSAVSIARRLQDPLAELVKTDPKAIGVGQYQHDMPQARLSEALSGVVEDCVNSVGADLNTASPSLLSYIAGLTKTTAKNIVKYREENGMFHKRRELLKVPKLGPRTFEQCAGFLRIPESGDVLDNTGVHPESYAAAERLLELCGYSLTDVISSGLSELKERVEKLGRAETAEKCGVGVPTLDDIIKELMKPGRDPRDELPPTLLRSDVMEIKDLKPGMILTGTVRNVIDFGAFVDIGVHQDGLVHISQITDRFIRHPSEILSVGDIVKVCVLEVDEKKKRISLSIKQAK
;
A
#
# COMPACT_ATOMS: atom_id res chain seq x y z
N GLY A 1 -1.39 -23.12 5.03
CA GLY A 1 -0.53 -22.69 6.10
C GLY A 1 0.92 -22.37 5.72
N ASN A 2 1.24 -22.18 4.42
CA ASN A 2 2.55 -21.69 3.97
C ASN A 2 2.48 -20.19 3.74
N THR A 3 3.61 -19.50 3.86
CA THR A 3 3.72 -18.06 3.60
C THR A 3 3.74 -17.75 2.10
N ILE A 4 3.29 -16.56 1.70
CA ILE A 4 3.24 -16.16 0.29
C ILE A 4 4.64 -16.20 -0.37
N PRO A 5 5.73 -15.65 0.23
CA PRO A 5 7.05 -15.73 -0.39
C PRO A 5 7.54 -17.18 -0.60
N PHE A 6 7.25 -18.07 0.35
CA PHE A 6 7.60 -19.49 0.22
C PHE A 6 6.83 -20.16 -0.93
N ILE A 7 5.53 -19.91 -1.04
CA ILE A 7 4.70 -20.44 -2.14
C ILE A 7 5.25 -19.91 -3.48
N ALA A 8 5.41 -18.59 -3.59
CA ALA A 8 5.89 -17.92 -4.81
C ALA A 8 7.24 -18.47 -5.30
N ARG A 9 8.17 -18.76 -4.37
CA ARG A 9 9.52 -19.19 -4.70
C ARG A 9 9.65 -20.71 -4.87
N TYR A 10 9.08 -21.51 -3.95
CA TYR A 10 9.38 -22.93 -3.83
C TYR A 10 8.22 -23.88 -4.13
N ARG A 11 7.07 -23.36 -4.59
CA ARG A 11 5.90 -24.19 -4.95
C ARG A 11 5.31 -23.82 -6.33
N LYS A 12 6.19 -23.36 -7.26
CA LYS A 12 5.82 -22.83 -8.58
C LYS A 12 5.01 -23.80 -9.43
N GLU A 13 5.30 -25.10 -9.35
CA GLU A 13 4.57 -26.13 -10.06
C GLU A 13 3.09 -26.21 -9.63
N GLN A 14 2.78 -25.88 -8.37
CA GLN A 14 1.43 -26.00 -7.83
C GLN A 14 0.50 -24.86 -8.25
N HIS A 15 1.06 -23.70 -8.63
CA HIS A 15 0.28 -22.51 -8.95
C HIS A 15 0.59 -21.89 -10.33
N GLY A 16 1.36 -22.60 -11.18
CA GLY A 16 1.65 -22.15 -12.53
C GLY A 16 2.56 -20.92 -12.58
N ALA A 17 3.52 -20.82 -11.67
CA ALA A 17 4.51 -19.74 -11.59
C ALA A 17 3.91 -18.33 -11.42
N MET A 18 2.79 -18.18 -10.68
CA MET A 18 2.29 -16.88 -10.26
C MET A 18 3.33 -16.17 -9.39
N ASP A 19 3.46 -14.86 -9.61
CA ASP A 19 4.31 -14.01 -8.79
C ASP A 19 3.68 -13.72 -7.40
N ASP A 20 4.47 -13.14 -6.51
CA ASP A 20 4.07 -12.74 -5.15
C ASP A 20 2.87 -11.78 -5.15
N THR A 21 2.83 -10.82 -6.08
CA THR A 21 1.72 -9.86 -6.21
C THR A 21 0.39 -10.56 -6.52
N LYS A 22 0.39 -11.46 -7.51
CA LYS A 22 -0.82 -12.23 -7.85
C LYS A 22 -1.25 -13.19 -6.75
N LEU A 23 -0.29 -13.79 -6.04
CA LEU A 23 -0.61 -14.66 -4.90
C LEU A 23 -1.21 -13.86 -3.74
N ARG A 24 -0.78 -12.62 -3.49
CA ARG A 24 -1.42 -11.73 -2.50
C ARG A 24 -2.82 -11.31 -2.94
N GLU A 25 -3.02 -10.95 -4.20
CA GLU A 25 -4.36 -10.67 -4.74
C GLU A 25 -5.31 -11.88 -4.59
N LEU A 26 -4.79 -13.09 -4.82
CA LEU A 26 -5.53 -14.33 -4.62
C LEU A 26 -5.89 -14.55 -3.13
N GLU A 27 -4.96 -14.31 -2.22
CA GLU A 27 -5.18 -14.41 -0.77
C GLU A 27 -6.24 -13.41 -0.31
N GLU A 28 -6.16 -12.15 -0.73
CA GLU A 28 -7.15 -11.12 -0.43
C GLU A 28 -8.54 -11.52 -0.93
N ARG A 29 -8.62 -12.00 -2.18
CA ARG A 29 -9.89 -12.47 -2.75
C ARG A 29 -10.45 -13.68 -2.02
N LEU A 30 -9.61 -14.62 -1.65
CA LEU A 30 -10.00 -15.81 -0.88
C LEU A 30 -10.54 -15.41 0.51
N ASN A 31 -9.87 -14.50 1.19
CA ASN A 31 -10.29 -13.98 2.49
C ASN A 31 -11.63 -13.23 2.38
N TYR A 32 -11.80 -12.40 1.34
CA TYR A 32 -13.07 -11.75 1.05
C TYR A 32 -14.20 -12.78 0.86
N LEU A 33 -13.99 -13.82 0.06
CA LEU A 33 -15.01 -14.86 -0.19
C LEU A 33 -15.34 -15.65 1.07
N ARG A 34 -14.35 -15.99 1.89
CA ARG A 34 -14.56 -16.64 3.19
C ARG A 34 -15.37 -15.75 4.15
N ASN A 35 -15.09 -14.47 4.19
CA ASN A 35 -15.85 -13.50 4.98
C ASN A 35 -17.30 -13.38 4.46
N LEU A 36 -17.48 -13.36 3.13
CA LEU A 36 -18.80 -13.35 2.51
C LEU A 36 -19.60 -14.62 2.88
N ASP A 37 -19.00 -15.81 2.78
CA ASP A 37 -19.65 -17.06 3.14
C ASP A 37 -20.00 -17.11 4.63
N LYS A 38 -19.08 -16.71 5.48
CA LYS A 38 -19.33 -16.58 6.92
C LYS A 38 -20.52 -15.66 7.19
N ARG A 39 -20.55 -14.50 6.51
CA ARG A 39 -21.63 -13.53 6.67
C ARG A 39 -22.98 -14.04 6.18
N ARG A 40 -23.01 -14.79 5.06
CA ARG A 40 -24.22 -15.46 4.57
C ARG A 40 -24.80 -16.41 5.64
N GLU A 41 -23.96 -17.23 6.27
CA GLU A 41 -24.40 -18.19 7.30
C GLU A 41 -24.84 -17.47 8.60
N GLU A 42 -24.15 -16.42 9.02
CA GLU A 42 -24.58 -15.59 10.16
C GLU A 42 -25.98 -14.99 9.92
N VAL A 43 -26.21 -14.43 8.73
CA VAL A 43 -27.48 -13.82 8.35
C VAL A 43 -28.60 -14.85 8.27
N LYS A 44 -28.36 -16.01 7.63
CA LYS A 44 -29.34 -17.11 7.62
C LYS A 44 -29.71 -17.55 9.02
N SER A 45 -28.72 -17.75 9.88
CA SER A 45 -28.95 -18.15 11.28
C SER A 45 -29.76 -17.10 12.04
N ALA A 46 -29.48 -15.83 11.85
CA ALA A 46 -30.19 -14.73 12.51
C ALA A 46 -31.65 -14.61 12.06
N ILE A 47 -31.94 -14.84 10.76
CA ILE A 47 -33.31 -14.83 10.21
C ILE A 47 -34.06 -16.11 10.63
N ALA A 48 -33.40 -17.28 10.62
CA ALA A 48 -33.98 -18.54 11.08
C ALA A 48 -34.38 -18.47 12.56
N ALA A 49 -33.55 -17.84 13.41
CA ALA A 49 -33.88 -17.63 14.83
C ALA A 49 -35.16 -16.79 15.04
N GLN A 50 -35.56 -15.99 14.04
CA GLN A 50 -36.80 -15.22 14.03
C GLN A 50 -37.99 -16.01 13.43
N GLY A 51 -37.75 -17.27 12.95
CA GLY A 51 -38.77 -18.06 12.28
C GLY A 51 -39.18 -17.54 10.91
N LYS A 52 -38.39 -16.69 10.27
CA LYS A 52 -38.73 -15.98 9.03
C LYS A 52 -37.89 -16.41 7.81
N LEU A 53 -37.04 -17.43 7.96
CA LEU A 53 -36.21 -17.91 6.84
C LEU A 53 -37.01 -18.93 6.05
N ASP A 54 -37.36 -18.59 4.82
CA ASP A 54 -37.96 -19.52 3.84
C ASP A 54 -36.89 -20.00 2.81
N GLY A 55 -37.31 -20.92 1.93
CA GLY A 55 -36.40 -21.49 0.92
C GLY A 55 -35.95 -20.50 -0.13
N GLU A 56 -36.79 -19.55 -0.53
CA GLU A 56 -36.49 -18.55 -1.53
C GLU A 56 -35.45 -17.51 -1.01
N LEU A 57 -35.67 -17.01 0.20
CA LEU A 57 -34.73 -16.08 0.85
C LEU A 57 -33.38 -16.76 1.13
N SER A 58 -33.40 -18.03 1.59
CA SER A 58 -32.18 -18.80 1.80
C SER A 58 -31.38 -18.97 0.51
N ALA A 59 -32.06 -19.24 -0.62
CA ALA A 59 -31.44 -19.30 -1.94
C ALA A 59 -30.92 -17.95 -2.41
N ALA A 60 -31.65 -16.86 -2.19
CA ALA A 60 -31.23 -15.50 -2.52
C ALA A 60 -29.97 -15.08 -1.73
N ILE A 61 -29.92 -15.36 -0.43
CA ILE A 61 -28.73 -15.09 0.41
C ILE A 61 -27.53 -15.91 -0.08
N ALA A 62 -27.72 -17.18 -0.43
CA ALA A 62 -26.65 -18.03 -0.96
C ALA A 62 -26.12 -17.54 -2.32
N ALA A 63 -26.98 -16.96 -3.17
CA ALA A 63 -26.64 -16.44 -4.48
C ALA A 63 -26.04 -15.03 -4.46
N ALA A 64 -26.15 -14.28 -3.35
CA ALA A 64 -25.64 -12.91 -3.21
C ALA A 64 -24.11 -12.88 -3.40
N LYS A 65 -23.61 -12.07 -4.30
CA LYS A 65 -22.19 -12.05 -4.71
C LYS A 65 -21.33 -11.08 -3.91
N THR A 66 -21.96 -10.17 -3.17
CA THR A 66 -21.29 -9.13 -2.39
C THR A 66 -21.86 -9.06 -0.98
N LEU A 67 -21.06 -8.49 -0.05
CA LEU A 67 -21.55 -8.22 1.31
C LEU A 67 -22.74 -7.25 1.30
N ALA A 68 -22.73 -6.25 0.41
CA ALA A 68 -23.84 -5.30 0.26
C ALA A 68 -25.15 -6.00 -0.10
N GLU A 69 -25.13 -6.97 -1.03
CA GLU A 69 -26.32 -7.76 -1.38
C GLU A 69 -26.82 -8.60 -0.20
N VAL A 70 -25.92 -9.19 0.59
CA VAL A 70 -26.30 -9.92 1.81
C VAL A 70 -26.93 -9.01 2.85
N GLU A 71 -26.36 -7.81 3.07
CA GLU A 71 -26.90 -6.83 4.01
C GLU A 71 -28.25 -6.27 3.56
N ASP A 72 -28.46 -6.05 2.26
CA ASP A 72 -29.75 -5.62 1.71
C ASP A 72 -30.84 -6.68 1.96
N LEU A 73 -30.54 -7.97 1.76
CA LEU A 73 -31.47 -9.07 2.05
C LEU A 73 -31.75 -9.23 3.56
N TYR A 74 -30.77 -8.93 4.40
CA TYR A 74 -30.91 -9.00 5.87
C TYR A 74 -31.66 -7.79 6.45
N ARG A 75 -31.67 -6.65 5.76
CA ARG A 75 -32.16 -5.37 6.27
C ARG A 75 -33.60 -5.40 6.84
N PRO A 76 -34.60 -6.05 6.22
CA PRO A 76 -35.95 -6.17 6.77
C PRO A 76 -36.02 -6.91 8.12
N TYR A 77 -35.04 -7.77 8.41
CA TYR A 77 -34.99 -8.64 9.59
C TYR A 77 -34.09 -8.12 10.70
N LYS A 78 -33.33 -7.04 10.41
CA LYS A 78 -32.38 -6.45 11.34
C LYS A 78 -33.14 -5.68 12.44
N GLN A 79 -32.76 -5.89 13.69
CA GLN A 79 -33.30 -5.08 14.79
C GLN A 79 -33.02 -3.60 14.57
N LYS A 80 -34.06 -2.83 14.49
CA LYS A 80 -33.99 -1.38 14.29
C LYS A 80 -34.16 -0.64 15.61
N ARG A 81 -33.57 0.55 15.70
CA ARG A 81 -33.93 1.52 16.74
C ARG A 81 -35.38 1.96 16.53
N ARG A 82 -36.00 2.56 17.59
CA ARG A 82 -37.37 3.04 17.51
C ARG A 82 -37.56 4.06 16.37
N THR A 83 -38.18 3.60 15.28
CA THR A 83 -38.46 4.39 14.07
C THR A 83 -39.93 4.85 14.07
N ARG A 84 -40.29 5.80 13.17
CA ARG A 84 -41.72 6.16 12.99
C ARG A 84 -42.57 4.95 12.62
N ALA A 85 -42.05 4.08 11.74
CA ALA A 85 -42.73 2.85 11.36
C ALA A 85 -42.87 1.86 12.53
N THR A 86 -41.86 1.71 13.40
CA THR A 86 -41.99 0.88 14.62
C THR A 86 -43.06 1.44 15.55
N MET A 87 -43.09 2.75 15.75
CA MET A 87 -44.12 3.39 16.56
C MET A 87 -45.54 3.17 15.94
N ALA A 88 -45.65 3.25 14.63
CA ALA A 88 -46.93 2.99 13.94
C ALA A 88 -47.35 1.51 14.08
N ARG A 89 -46.44 0.55 14.03
CA ARG A 89 -46.71 -0.89 14.32
C ARG A 89 -47.16 -1.10 15.76
N GLU A 90 -46.53 -0.43 16.75
CA GLU A 90 -46.94 -0.47 18.18
C GLU A 90 -48.39 0.06 18.35
N LYS A 91 -48.79 1.03 17.56
CA LYS A 91 -50.14 1.55 17.49
C LYS A 91 -51.16 0.61 16.80
N GLY A 92 -50.70 -0.46 16.16
CA GLY A 92 -51.53 -1.48 15.51
C GLY A 92 -51.88 -1.14 14.05
N LEU A 93 -51.12 -0.26 13.38
CA LEU A 93 -51.38 0.18 12.01
C LEU A 93 -50.78 -0.70 10.90
N GLU A 94 -50.09 -1.77 11.26
CA GLU A 94 -49.47 -2.67 10.27
C GLU A 94 -50.47 -3.34 9.33
N PRO A 95 -51.64 -3.85 9.78
CA PRO A 95 -52.62 -4.47 8.85
C PRO A 95 -53.24 -3.42 7.89
N LEU A 96 -53.37 -2.15 8.32
CA LEU A 96 -53.78 -1.08 7.44
C LEU A 96 -52.76 -0.83 6.34
N ALA A 97 -51.49 -0.69 6.73
CA ALA A 97 -50.38 -0.50 5.80
C ALA A 97 -50.28 -1.64 4.78
N GLU A 98 -50.38 -2.92 5.22
CA GLU A 98 -50.38 -4.06 4.33
C GLU A 98 -51.56 -4.06 3.34
N THR A 99 -52.76 -3.70 3.81
CA THR A 99 -53.98 -3.62 2.95
C THR A 99 -53.80 -2.54 1.87
N LEU A 100 -53.31 -1.36 2.26
CA LEU A 100 -53.08 -0.25 1.32
C LEU A 100 -51.94 -0.60 0.35
N PHE A 101 -50.88 -1.22 0.80
CA PHE A 101 -49.74 -1.60 -0.04
C PHE A 101 -50.09 -2.69 -1.06
N LYS A 102 -50.95 -3.64 -0.73
CA LYS A 102 -51.45 -4.67 -1.66
C LYS A 102 -52.24 -4.12 -2.83
N GLN A 103 -52.85 -2.93 -2.68
CA GLN A 103 -53.59 -2.23 -3.73
C GLN A 103 -54.60 -3.12 -4.44
N ALA A 104 -55.40 -3.89 -3.67
CA ALA A 104 -56.40 -4.80 -4.22
C ALA A 104 -57.44 -4.09 -5.09
N LYS A 105 -58.01 -4.79 -6.10
CA LYS A 105 -58.91 -4.18 -7.08
C LYS A 105 -60.24 -3.73 -6.47
N ASP A 106 -60.71 -4.51 -5.52
CA ASP A 106 -61.98 -4.40 -4.81
C ASP A 106 -61.89 -3.73 -3.44
N MET A 107 -60.78 -3.01 -3.19
CA MET A 107 -60.54 -2.34 -1.92
C MET A 107 -61.57 -1.24 -1.66
N ALA A 108 -62.02 -1.11 -0.40
CA ALA A 108 -62.87 -0.02 0.07
C ALA A 108 -62.15 1.33 -0.02
N ASP A 109 -62.84 2.42 0.23
CA ASP A 109 -62.24 3.75 0.30
C ASP A 109 -61.15 3.79 1.40
N ILE A 110 -60.00 4.41 1.09
CA ILE A 110 -58.85 4.45 1.99
C ILE A 110 -59.15 5.15 3.33
N ARG A 111 -59.99 6.15 3.33
CA ARG A 111 -60.43 6.87 4.55
C ARG A 111 -61.38 6.00 5.39
N GLU A 112 -62.29 5.28 4.74
CA GLU A 112 -63.17 4.31 5.40
C GLU A 112 -62.37 3.16 6.04
N LEU A 113 -61.36 2.66 5.34
CA LEU A 113 -60.46 1.64 5.88
C LEU A 113 -59.66 2.17 7.09
N ALA A 114 -59.09 3.36 6.98
CA ALA A 114 -58.34 4.01 8.05
C ALA A 114 -59.20 4.28 9.31
N GLY A 115 -60.46 4.63 9.11
CA GLY A 115 -61.42 4.85 10.21
C GLY A 115 -61.60 3.61 11.12
N LYS A 116 -61.37 2.40 10.63
CA LYS A 116 -61.43 1.14 11.42
C LYS A 116 -60.24 0.97 12.39
N TYR A 117 -59.21 1.74 12.25
CA TYR A 117 -57.96 1.67 13.04
C TYR A 117 -57.83 2.84 14.02
N LEU A 118 -58.88 3.64 14.22
CA LEU A 118 -58.91 4.69 15.24
C LEU A 118 -58.79 4.07 16.63
N ASN A 119 -57.83 4.52 17.40
CA ASN A 119 -57.61 4.07 18.78
C ASN A 119 -56.93 5.18 19.59
N PRO A 120 -57.72 6.05 20.25
CA PRO A 120 -57.19 7.14 21.08
C PRO A 120 -56.27 6.70 22.20
N GLU A 121 -56.52 5.49 22.78
CA GLU A 121 -55.66 4.93 23.84
C GLU A 121 -54.23 4.60 23.34
N LYS A 122 -54.12 4.30 22.05
CA LYS A 122 -52.82 4.06 21.37
C LYS A 122 -52.31 5.31 20.64
N GLY A 123 -52.98 6.45 20.80
CA GLY A 123 -52.60 7.72 20.13
C GLY A 123 -52.83 7.72 18.65
N VAL A 124 -53.95 7.11 18.18
CA VAL A 124 -54.50 7.26 16.82
C VAL A 124 -55.84 7.94 16.97
N GLU A 125 -55.84 9.25 16.94
CA GLU A 125 -57.03 10.07 17.22
C GLU A 125 -57.83 10.42 15.95
N SER A 126 -57.16 10.47 14.80
CA SER A 126 -57.74 10.84 13.52
C SER A 126 -57.45 9.87 12.38
N ILE A 127 -58.24 9.95 11.32
CA ILE A 127 -58.00 9.21 10.07
C ILE A 127 -56.63 9.59 9.50
N GLU A 128 -56.26 10.83 9.61
CA GLU A 128 -54.96 11.36 9.18
C GLU A 128 -53.79 10.72 9.96
N ASP A 129 -53.93 10.51 11.25
CA ASP A 129 -52.93 9.82 12.07
C ASP A 129 -52.77 8.35 11.62
N ALA A 130 -53.89 7.68 11.36
CA ALA A 130 -53.89 6.30 10.89
C ALA A 130 -53.20 6.18 9.52
N LEU A 131 -53.51 7.08 8.60
CA LEU A 131 -52.92 7.13 7.26
C LEU A 131 -51.41 7.49 7.33
N ALA A 132 -51.05 8.48 8.15
CA ALA A 132 -49.65 8.89 8.33
C ALA A 132 -48.81 7.72 8.87
N GLY A 133 -49.33 6.99 9.89
CA GLY A 133 -48.62 5.80 10.42
C GLY A 133 -48.53 4.66 9.40
N ALA A 134 -49.59 4.43 8.61
CA ALA A 134 -49.54 3.43 7.53
C ALA A 134 -48.52 3.84 6.42
N SER A 135 -48.45 5.13 6.07
CA SER A 135 -47.47 5.66 5.14
C SER A 135 -46.04 5.49 5.64
N ASP A 136 -45.76 5.74 6.94
CA ASP A 136 -44.44 5.55 7.53
C ASP A 136 -44.01 4.06 7.47
N ILE A 137 -44.93 3.11 7.67
CA ILE A 137 -44.67 1.68 7.54
C ILE A 137 -44.34 1.31 6.08
N ILE A 138 -45.13 1.79 5.12
CA ILE A 138 -44.93 1.55 3.69
C ILE A 138 -43.58 2.16 3.24
N ALA A 139 -43.29 3.39 3.64
CA ALA A 139 -42.00 4.05 3.34
C ALA A 139 -40.79 3.25 3.84
N GLU A 140 -40.91 2.66 5.04
CA GLU A 140 -39.87 1.80 5.58
C GLU A 140 -39.75 0.48 4.79
N LEU A 141 -40.85 -0.17 4.41
CA LEU A 141 -40.86 -1.37 3.57
C LEU A 141 -40.16 -1.13 2.22
N ILE A 142 -40.42 0.03 1.60
CA ILE A 142 -39.78 0.42 0.34
C ILE A 142 -38.29 0.64 0.54
N SER A 143 -37.90 1.35 1.60
CA SER A 143 -36.48 1.59 1.93
C SER A 143 -35.70 0.31 2.25
N ASP A 144 -36.38 -0.72 2.76
CA ASP A 144 -35.78 -2.02 3.09
C ASP A 144 -35.78 -3.00 1.91
N SER A 145 -36.47 -2.68 0.83
CA SER A 145 -36.52 -3.54 -0.37
C SER A 145 -35.13 -3.65 -1.01
N ALA A 146 -34.58 -4.87 -1.02
CA ALA A 146 -33.28 -5.15 -1.64
C ALA A 146 -33.28 -4.78 -3.13
N GLU A 147 -34.41 -4.98 -3.85
CA GLU A 147 -34.52 -4.65 -5.27
C GLU A 147 -34.54 -3.13 -5.49
N ALA A 148 -35.29 -2.37 -4.68
CA ALA A 148 -35.32 -0.91 -4.73
C ALA A 148 -33.92 -0.32 -4.46
N ARG A 149 -33.22 -0.85 -3.47
CA ARG A 149 -31.85 -0.45 -3.13
C ARG A 149 -30.90 -0.73 -4.28
N ARG A 150 -30.92 -1.92 -4.84
CA ARG A 150 -30.08 -2.32 -5.98
C ARG A 150 -30.33 -1.39 -7.18
N GLN A 151 -31.58 -1.15 -7.51
CA GLN A 151 -31.99 -0.30 -8.62
C GLN A 151 -31.51 1.16 -8.42
N LEU A 152 -31.74 1.74 -7.24
CA LEU A 152 -31.35 3.10 -6.94
C LEU A 152 -29.83 3.24 -6.87
N ARG A 153 -29.11 2.32 -6.25
CA ARG A 153 -27.64 2.31 -6.21
C ARG A 153 -27.06 2.34 -7.63
N ARG A 154 -27.60 1.53 -8.55
CA ARG A 154 -27.18 1.54 -9.96
C ARG A 154 -27.46 2.88 -10.65
N ILE A 155 -28.61 3.48 -10.41
CA ILE A 155 -28.95 4.78 -10.99
C ILE A 155 -28.02 5.87 -10.46
N VAL A 156 -27.81 5.94 -9.15
CA VAL A 156 -26.92 6.95 -8.54
C VAL A 156 -25.48 6.76 -9.02
N TRP A 157 -25.00 5.52 -9.15
CA TRP A 157 -23.66 5.26 -9.68
C TRP A 157 -23.51 5.75 -11.13
N GLN A 158 -24.50 5.54 -11.98
CA GLN A 158 -24.44 5.88 -13.41
C GLN A 158 -24.73 7.35 -13.71
N ARG A 159 -25.66 7.98 -12.97
CA ARG A 159 -26.19 9.31 -13.25
C ARG A 159 -26.03 10.31 -12.11
N GLY A 160 -25.62 9.85 -10.95
CA GLY A 160 -25.37 10.69 -9.79
C GLY A 160 -24.19 11.62 -10.02
N VAL A 161 -24.24 12.77 -9.37
CA VAL A 161 -23.23 13.81 -9.39
C VAL A 161 -22.79 14.06 -7.95
N LEU A 162 -21.48 13.97 -7.70
CA LEU A 162 -20.87 14.42 -6.47
C LEU A 162 -20.51 15.90 -6.62
N SER A 163 -20.94 16.69 -5.66
CA SER A 163 -20.67 18.11 -5.61
C SER A 163 -20.03 18.49 -4.28
N SER A 164 -19.08 19.42 -4.31
CA SER A 164 -18.52 20.03 -3.12
C SER A 164 -18.55 21.55 -3.23
N ALA A 165 -18.87 22.21 -2.11
CA ALA A 165 -18.94 23.64 -1.99
C ALA A 165 -18.11 24.12 -0.78
N ALA A 166 -17.52 25.32 -0.87
CA ALA A 166 -16.83 25.93 0.25
C ALA A 166 -17.77 26.21 1.43
N VAL A 167 -17.32 25.96 2.64
CA VAL A 167 -17.98 26.36 3.89
C VAL A 167 -17.52 27.75 4.31
N THR A 168 -16.33 28.16 3.90
CA THR A 168 -15.67 29.44 4.23
C THR A 168 -15.17 30.12 2.96
N GLU A 169 -15.04 31.45 2.99
CA GLU A 169 -14.44 32.23 1.90
C GLU A 169 -12.89 32.27 1.99
N GLU A 170 -12.31 31.73 3.03
CA GLU A 170 -10.85 31.69 3.21
C GLU A 170 -10.17 30.85 2.13
N ASP A 171 -9.05 31.33 1.61
CA ASP A 171 -8.25 30.59 0.64
C ASP A 171 -7.53 29.42 1.32
N SER A 172 -7.69 28.24 0.76
CA SER A 172 -7.07 27.01 1.29
C SER A 172 -6.54 26.11 0.18
N VAL A 173 -5.85 25.05 0.56
CA VAL A 173 -5.38 23.99 -0.36
C VAL A 173 -6.53 23.30 -1.09
N TYR A 174 -7.77 23.46 -0.61
CA TYR A 174 -8.97 22.87 -1.20
C TYR A 174 -9.67 23.77 -2.21
N ARG A 175 -9.11 24.91 -2.58
CA ARG A 175 -9.73 25.89 -3.50
C ARG A 175 -10.25 25.29 -4.80
N LEU A 176 -9.59 24.25 -5.33
CA LEU A 176 -10.03 23.54 -6.54
C LEU A 176 -11.39 22.83 -6.37
N TYR A 177 -11.81 22.62 -5.13
CA TYR A 177 -13.04 21.92 -4.75
C TYR A 177 -14.10 22.83 -4.11
N TYR A 178 -13.91 24.16 -4.14
CA TYR A 178 -14.86 25.13 -3.58
C TYR A 178 -16.16 25.25 -4.38
N ASP A 179 -16.08 24.99 -5.68
CA ASP A 179 -17.23 24.87 -6.59
C ASP A 179 -16.92 23.73 -7.56
N PHE A 180 -17.06 22.50 -7.05
CA PHE A 180 -16.70 21.30 -7.80
C PHE A 180 -17.94 20.43 -8.01
N SER A 181 -18.08 19.89 -9.23
CA SER A 181 -19.16 18.99 -9.58
C SER A 181 -18.68 18.00 -10.63
N GLN A 182 -18.83 16.69 -10.34
CA GLN A 182 -18.44 15.63 -11.25
C GLN A 182 -19.34 14.41 -11.12
N ALA A 183 -19.58 13.72 -12.25
CA ALA A 183 -20.33 12.46 -12.23
C ALA A 183 -19.62 11.42 -11.32
N VAL A 184 -20.40 10.73 -10.47
CA VAL A 184 -19.93 9.71 -9.53
C VAL A 184 -19.03 8.68 -10.22
N SER A 185 -19.46 8.16 -11.37
CA SER A 185 -18.71 7.15 -12.15
C SER A 185 -17.37 7.63 -12.75
N LYS A 186 -17.11 8.95 -12.72
CA LYS A 186 -15.89 9.56 -13.24
C LYS A 186 -14.96 10.10 -12.17
N MET A 187 -15.34 9.96 -10.89
CA MET A 187 -14.52 10.41 -9.76
C MET A 187 -13.17 9.69 -9.74
N GLN A 188 -12.09 10.46 -9.57
CA GLN A 188 -10.75 9.93 -9.41
C GLN A 188 -10.40 9.78 -7.93
N GLY A 189 -9.60 8.77 -7.58
CA GLY A 189 -9.26 8.49 -6.19
C GLY A 189 -8.65 9.69 -5.45
N HIS A 190 -7.72 10.42 -6.05
CA HIS A 190 -7.11 11.60 -5.45
C HIS A 190 -8.11 12.75 -5.20
N GLN A 191 -9.15 12.90 -6.04
CA GLN A 191 -10.23 13.88 -5.84
C GLN A 191 -11.08 13.49 -4.63
N VAL A 192 -11.45 12.20 -4.53
CA VAL A 192 -12.24 11.69 -3.40
C VAL A 192 -11.50 11.90 -2.09
N LEU A 193 -10.21 11.55 -2.02
CA LEU A 193 -9.39 11.73 -0.80
C LEU A 193 -9.22 13.19 -0.42
N ALA A 194 -8.99 14.08 -1.40
CA ALA A 194 -8.88 15.52 -1.16
C ALA A 194 -10.20 16.10 -0.63
N ILE A 195 -11.32 15.76 -1.25
CA ILE A 195 -12.67 16.22 -0.87
C ILE A 195 -13.03 15.70 0.52
N ASN A 196 -12.78 14.43 0.82
CA ASN A 196 -13.05 13.85 2.14
C ASN A 196 -12.22 14.53 3.24
N ARG A 197 -10.94 14.82 2.99
CA ARG A 197 -10.10 15.57 3.95
C ARG A 197 -10.64 16.98 4.15
N GLY A 198 -10.98 17.69 3.08
CA GLY A 198 -11.55 19.05 3.16
C GLY A 198 -12.88 19.08 3.92
N GLU A 199 -13.72 18.05 3.77
CA GLU A 199 -14.96 17.91 4.55
C GLU A 199 -14.68 17.62 6.03
N ASN A 200 -13.74 16.72 6.34
CA ASN A 200 -13.34 16.40 7.71
C ASN A 200 -12.71 17.59 8.44
N GLU A 201 -12.00 18.46 7.71
CA GLU A 201 -11.44 19.71 8.23
C GLU A 201 -12.48 20.85 8.29
N GLY A 202 -13.72 20.61 7.88
CA GLY A 202 -14.82 21.60 7.90
C GLY A 202 -14.71 22.70 6.84
N MET A 203 -13.84 22.53 5.84
CA MET A 203 -13.63 23.48 4.75
C MET A 203 -14.60 23.28 3.58
N LEU A 204 -15.09 22.06 3.38
CA LEU A 204 -15.99 21.67 2.31
C LEU A 204 -17.29 21.07 2.84
N LYS A 205 -18.38 21.33 2.14
CA LYS A 205 -19.65 20.62 2.27
C LYS A 205 -19.86 19.76 1.04
N VAL A 206 -20.06 18.46 1.23
CA VAL A 206 -20.09 17.47 0.15
C VAL A 206 -21.45 16.79 0.09
N SER A 207 -21.97 16.57 -1.10
CA SER A 207 -23.22 15.85 -1.33
C SER A 207 -23.17 15.07 -2.64
N VAL A 208 -23.96 14.00 -2.69
CA VAL A 208 -24.27 13.32 -3.95
C VAL A 208 -25.73 13.58 -4.27
N ALA A 209 -26.02 13.90 -5.51
CA ALA A 209 -27.38 14.14 -5.98
C ALA A 209 -27.65 13.35 -7.27
N VAL A 210 -28.90 13.03 -7.49
CA VAL A 210 -29.42 12.47 -8.75
C VAL A 210 -30.75 13.14 -9.06
N ALA A 211 -31.05 13.36 -10.33
CA ALA A 211 -32.30 13.96 -10.71
C ALA A 211 -33.51 13.06 -10.34
N ASP A 212 -34.54 13.61 -9.71
CA ASP A 212 -35.75 12.87 -9.34
C ASP A 212 -36.43 12.23 -10.57
N ALA A 213 -36.33 12.87 -11.74
CA ALA A 213 -36.81 12.32 -13.02
C ALA A 213 -36.11 10.99 -13.41
N ASP A 214 -34.91 10.74 -12.90
CA ASP A 214 -34.17 9.49 -13.13
C ASP A 214 -34.42 8.45 -12.03
N ALA A 215 -34.55 8.89 -10.77
CA ALA A 215 -34.62 8.03 -9.60
C ALA A 215 -36.04 7.55 -9.26
N LEU A 216 -37.04 8.47 -9.28
CA LEU A 216 -38.41 8.17 -8.83
C LEU A 216 -39.20 7.27 -9.79
N PRO A 217 -39.22 7.46 -11.13
CA PRO A 217 -40.06 6.65 -12.01
C PRO A 217 -39.79 5.16 -11.95
N PRO A 218 -38.55 4.67 -11.83
CA PRO A 218 -38.30 3.23 -11.64
C PRO A 218 -38.89 2.70 -10.32
N LEU A 219 -38.76 3.45 -9.23
CA LEU A 219 -39.28 3.08 -7.91
C LEU A 219 -40.81 3.08 -7.90
N VAL A 220 -41.43 4.12 -8.48
CA VAL A 220 -42.90 4.21 -8.61
C VAL A 220 -43.43 3.01 -9.42
N ARG A 221 -42.79 2.65 -10.54
CA ARG A 221 -43.20 1.47 -11.33
C ARG A 221 -43.06 0.15 -10.58
N MET A 222 -42.17 0.05 -9.61
CA MET A 222 -41.96 -1.15 -8.83
C MET A 222 -43.08 -1.38 -7.79
N PHE A 223 -43.62 -0.29 -7.20
CA PHE A 223 -44.50 -0.41 -6.05
C PHE A 223 -45.92 0.10 -6.30
N VAL A 224 -46.16 0.92 -7.33
CA VAL A 224 -47.46 1.52 -7.59
C VAL A 224 -48.18 0.82 -8.74
N ILE A 225 -49.38 0.33 -8.47
CA ILE A 225 -50.23 -0.27 -9.49
C ILE A 225 -51.20 0.81 -10.04
N PRO A 226 -51.04 1.26 -11.29
CA PRO A 226 -51.86 2.31 -11.85
C PRO A 226 -53.36 1.99 -11.84
N GLY A 227 -54.19 2.98 -11.60
CA GLY A 227 -55.64 2.85 -11.61
C GLY A 227 -56.25 2.19 -10.37
N ARG A 228 -55.46 1.92 -9.32
CA ARG A 228 -55.96 1.46 -8.03
C ARG A 228 -56.32 2.60 -7.10
N ARG A 229 -57.25 2.38 -6.18
CA ARG A 229 -57.72 3.40 -5.22
C ARG A 229 -56.59 3.89 -4.30
N ALA A 230 -55.68 3.00 -3.88
CA ALA A 230 -54.51 3.37 -3.06
C ALA A 230 -53.31 3.82 -3.87
N ALA A 231 -53.35 3.91 -5.21
CA ALA A 231 -52.18 4.20 -6.04
C ALA A 231 -51.50 5.52 -5.67
N GLU A 232 -52.25 6.60 -5.48
CA GLU A 232 -51.70 7.92 -5.12
C GLU A 232 -51.17 7.91 -3.67
N PHE A 233 -51.83 7.21 -2.76
CA PHE A 233 -51.33 7.05 -1.39
C PHE A 233 -49.99 6.29 -1.35
N VAL A 234 -49.89 5.17 -2.07
CA VAL A 234 -48.62 4.40 -2.16
C VAL A 234 -47.57 5.21 -2.91
N ARG A 235 -47.92 5.98 -3.95
CA ARG A 235 -46.99 6.89 -4.63
C ARG A 235 -46.39 7.92 -3.66
N SER A 236 -47.22 8.58 -2.86
CA SER A 236 -46.73 9.52 -1.85
C SER A 236 -45.82 8.84 -0.81
N ALA A 237 -46.14 7.62 -0.40
CA ALA A 237 -45.28 6.83 0.50
C ALA A 237 -43.97 6.44 -0.18
N VAL A 238 -43.94 6.16 -1.51
CA VAL A 238 -42.70 5.92 -2.26
C VAL A 238 -41.81 7.17 -2.28
N GLU A 239 -42.40 8.34 -2.55
CA GLU A 239 -41.70 9.62 -2.61
C GLU A 239 -41.10 9.99 -1.23
N ASP A 240 -41.87 9.83 -0.15
CA ASP A 240 -41.38 10.02 1.23
C ASP A 240 -40.29 9.01 1.58
N GLY A 241 -40.52 7.72 1.31
CA GLY A 241 -39.56 6.66 1.53
C GLY A 241 -38.23 6.86 0.78
N TYR A 242 -38.34 7.34 -0.47
CA TYR A 242 -37.17 7.69 -1.27
C TYR A 242 -36.39 8.84 -0.65
N SER A 243 -37.04 9.98 -0.42
CA SER A 243 -36.36 11.21 -0.02
C SER A 243 -35.82 11.16 1.41
N ARG A 244 -36.57 10.56 2.32
CA ARG A 244 -36.24 10.54 3.76
C ARG A 244 -35.39 9.34 4.21
N LEU A 245 -35.54 8.19 3.58
CA LEU A 245 -34.92 6.94 4.05
C LEU A 245 -33.96 6.31 3.03
N LEU A 246 -34.44 6.06 1.82
CA LEU A 246 -33.72 5.25 0.85
C LEU A 246 -32.53 6.02 0.24
N PHE A 247 -32.78 7.21 -0.32
CA PHE A 247 -31.75 8.00 -0.99
C PHE A 247 -30.60 8.41 -0.03
N PRO A 248 -30.86 8.95 1.19
CA PRO A 248 -29.77 9.27 2.12
C PRO A 248 -28.96 8.05 2.56
N SER A 249 -29.56 6.84 2.56
CA SER A 249 -28.83 5.61 2.81
C SER A 249 -27.93 5.25 1.64
N ILE A 250 -28.43 5.31 0.41
CA ILE A 250 -27.68 5.02 -0.81
C ILE A 250 -26.57 6.06 -1.03
N GLU A 251 -26.83 7.33 -0.76
CA GLU A 251 -25.79 8.38 -0.82
C GLU A 251 -24.58 8.02 0.06
N ARG A 252 -24.84 7.66 1.32
CA ARG A 252 -23.76 7.22 2.23
C ARG A 252 -23.01 5.98 1.74
N GLU A 253 -23.72 5.02 1.16
CA GLU A 253 -23.12 3.81 0.59
C GLU A 253 -22.25 4.14 -0.62
N ILE A 254 -22.72 4.97 -1.54
CA ILE A 254 -21.93 5.42 -2.70
C ILE A 254 -20.68 6.19 -2.25
N ARG A 255 -20.80 7.09 -1.27
CA ARG A 255 -19.65 7.80 -0.72
C ARG A 255 -18.65 6.86 -0.04
N ALA A 256 -19.14 5.88 0.71
CA ALA A 256 -18.28 4.86 1.33
C ALA A 256 -17.56 4.02 0.27
N GLU A 257 -18.25 3.59 -0.78
CA GLU A 257 -17.65 2.83 -1.90
C GLU A 257 -16.61 3.64 -2.67
N LEU A 258 -16.88 4.93 -2.94
CA LEU A 258 -15.89 5.84 -3.55
C LEU A 258 -14.65 5.98 -2.68
N THR A 259 -14.83 6.10 -1.36
CA THR A 259 -13.71 6.21 -0.40
C THR A 259 -12.91 4.92 -0.35
N GLU A 260 -13.56 3.76 -0.23
CA GLU A 260 -12.88 2.46 -0.22
C GLU A 260 -12.06 2.23 -1.49
N ASN A 261 -12.63 2.53 -2.66
CA ASN A 261 -11.93 2.42 -3.94
C ASN A 261 -10.74 3.39 -4.03
N ALA A 262 -10.87 4.61 -3.51
CA ALA A 262 -9.81 5.60 -3.48
C ALA A 262 -8.68 5.20 -2.52
N ASP A 263 -9.00 4.69 -1.35
CA ASP A 263 -8.05 4.18 -0.35
C ASP A 263 -7.25 3.01 -0.92
N GLU A 264 -7.91 2.01 -1.50
CA GLU A 264 -7.22 0.85 -2.10
C GLU A 264 -6.31 1.25 -3.27
N GLY A 265 -6.75 2.19 -4.11
CA GLY A 265 -5.92 2.75 -5.17
C GLY A 265 -4.67 3.46 -4.62
N ALA A 266 -4.82 4.27 -3.58
CA ALA A 266 -3.72 4.98 -2.94
C ALA A 266 -2.75 4.01 -2.22
N ILE A 267 -3.27 3.00 -1.52
CA ILE A 267 -2.46 1.96 -0.86
C ILE A 267 -1.61 1.20 -1.88
N LYS A 268 -2.18 0.85 -3.04
CA LYS A 268 -1.43 0.23 -4.15
C LYS A 268 -0.29 1.12 -4.64
N ASN A 269 -0.56 2.42 -4.83
CA ASN A 269 0.48 3.37 -5.24
C ASN A 269 1.58 3.49 -4.17
N PHE A 270 1.23 3.47 -2.89
CA PHE A 270 2.22 3.51 -1.80
C PHE A 270 3.08 2.24 -1.77
N ALA A 271 2.49 1.09 -2.00
CA ALA A 271 3.21 -0.18 -2.13
C ALA A 271 4.19 -0.16 -3.32
N LEU A 272 3.76 0.37 -4.47
CA LEU A 272 4.59 0.54 -5.66
C LEU A 272 5.76 1.51 -5.41
N ASN A 273 5.57 2.57 -4.64
CA ASN A 273 6.63 3.53 -4.30
C ASN A 273 7.60 3.01 -3.23
N LEU A 274 7.14 2.16 -2.31
CA LEU A 274 7.97 1.61 -1.24
C LEU A 274 8.99 0.59 -1.77
N ARG A 275 8.58 -0.32 -2.67
CA ARG A 275 9.43 -1.40 -3.17
C ARG A 275 10.75 -0.90 -3.75
N PRO A 276 10.80 0.08 -4.67
CA PRO A 276 12.06 0.58 -5.20
C PRO A 276 12.94 1.28 -4.16
N LEU A 277 12.37 1.92 -3.14
CA LEU A 277 13.15 2.50 -2.04
C LEU A 277 13.90 1.42 -1.25
N LEU A 278 13.25 0.29 -0.99
CA LEU A 278 13.85 -0.87 -0.31
C LEU A 278 14.87 -1.60 -1.19
N MET A 279 14.63 -1.64 -2.49
CA MET A 279 15.44 -2.38 -3.46
C MET A 279 16.56 -1.53 -4.10
N GLN A 280 16.85 -0.32 -3.59
CA GLN A 280 17.98 0.48 -4.07
C GLN A 280 19.29 -0.29 -3.93
N PRO A 281 20.20 -0.22 -4.95
CA PRO A 281 21.50 -0.86 -4.89
C PRO A 281 22.32 -0.37 -3.69
N PRO A 282 22.87 -1.28 -2.89
CA PRO A 282 23.69 -0.93 -1.73
C PRO A 282 25.07 -0.43 -2.15
N VAL A 283 25.63 0.52 -1.41
CA VAL A 283 27.01 1.00 -1.57
C VAL A 283 27.86 0.41 -0.46
N ARG A 284 28.19 -0.87 -0.58
CA ARG A 284 28.85 -1.66 0.47
C ARG A 284 30.37 -1.38 0.57
N GLY A 285 30.93 -1.69 1.74
CA GLY A 285 32.37 -1.76 1.97
C GLY A 285 33.11 -0.42 2.02
N ARG A 286 32.39 0.72 2.02
CA ARG A 286 32.98 2.05 2.00
C ARG A 286 32.73 2.82 3.28
N VAL A 287 33.74 3.57 3.73
CA VAL A 287 33.57 4.50 4.86
C VAL A 287 32.63 5.62 4.44
N THR A 288 31.56 5.78 5.19
CA THR A 288 30.47 6.71 4.85
C THR A 288 30.22 7.69 5.98
N LEU A 289 30.12 8.99 5.65
CA LEU A 289 29.68 10.04 6.56
C LEU A 289 28.16 10.24 6.37
N GLY A 290 27.38 9.98 7.41
CA GLY A 290 25.99 10.41 7.49
C GLY A 290 25.89 11.86 7.95
N TYR A 291 25.14 12.65 7.23
CA TYR A 291 24.90 14.06 7.50
C TYR A 291 23.40 14.26 7.67
N ASP A 292 22.97 14.53 8.89
CA ASP A 292 21.57 14.87 9.23
C ASP A 292 21.46 16.39 9.36
N PRO A 293 20.85 17.08 8.36
CA PRO A 293 20.77 18.53 8.33
C PRO A 293 19.84 19.10 9.41
N GLY A 294 20.15 20.30 9.93
CA GLY A 294 19.28 20.97 10.88
C GLY A 294 19.69 22.42 11.18
N TYR A 295 18.69 23.28 11.46
CA TYR A 295 18.94 24.68 11.79
C TYR A 295 19.26 24.89 13.28
N ARG A 296 18.28 24.65 14.17
CA ARG A 296 18.38 25.02 15.61
C ARG A 296 19.37 24.17 16.39
N ASN A 297 19.33 22.85 16.16
CA ASN A 297 20.13 21.89 16.92
C ASN A 297 21.44 21.53 16.21
N GLY A 298 21.82 22.28 15.18
CA GLY A 298 22.97 22.01 14.32
C GLY A 298 22.77 20.77 13.43
N CYS A 299 23.72 20.56 12.54
CA CYS A 299 23.78 19.39 11.67
C CYS A 299 24.58 18.29 12.37
N LYS A 300 24.02 17.07 12.42
CA LYS A 300 24.62 15.93 13.09
C LYS A 300 25.40 15.11 12.06
N LEU A 301 26.57 14.68 12.45
CA LEU A 301 27.49 13.89 11.64
C LEU A 301 27.75 12.56 12.32
N ALA A 302 27.79 11.49 11.53
CA ALA A 302 28.25 10.18 12.01
C ALA A 302 29.10 9.51 10.94
N VAL A 303 30.30 9.10 11.29
CA VAL A 303 31.18 8.33 10.42
C VAL A 303 30.96 6.86 10.71
N VAL A 304 30.65 6.07 9.68
CA VAL A 304 30.53 4.61 9.79
C VAL A 304 31.53 3.92 8.87
N ASP A 305 32.10 2.82 9.33
CA ASP A 305 32.97 1.98 8.50
C ASP A 305 32.19 1.19 7.45
N GLY A 306 32.87 0.43 6.61
CA GLY A 306 32.26 -0.37 5.55
C GLY A 306 31.28 -1.46 6.04
N THR A 307 31.26 -1.76 7.36
CA THR A 307 30.33 -2.71 8.00
C THR A 307 29.15 -2.03 8.69
N GLY A 308 29.11 -0.68 8.70
CA GLY A 308 28.09 0.10 9.37
C GLY A 308 28.37 0.36 10.86
N LYS A 309 29.57 0.01 11.39
CA LYS A 309 29.99 0.33 12.74
C LYS A 309 30.32 1.82 12.84
N VAL A 310 29.84 2.47 13.90
CA VAL A 310 30.13 3.89 14.16
C VAL A 310 31.59 4.05 14.59
N LEU A 311 32.33 4.93 13.89
CA LEU A 311 33.71 5.28 14.18
C LEU A 311 33.80 6.60 14.96
N ASP A 312 33.04 7.61 14.56
CA ASP A 312 33.03 8.93 15.19
C ASP A 312 31.70 9.65 14.96
N THR A 313 31.42 10.64 15.79
CA THR A 313 30.26 11.51 15.67
C THR A 313 30.62 12.97 15.98
N ALA A 314 29.93 13.92 15.33
CA ALA A 314 30.11 15.33 15.60
C ALA A 314 28.83 16.12 15.36
N VAL A 315 28.79 17.35 15.88
CA VAL A 315 27.74 18.33 15.57
C VAL A 315 28.40 19.59 15.04
N ILE A 316 27.88 20.10 13.92
CA ILE A 316 28.36 21.34 13.27
C ILE A 316 27.22 22.31 13.09
N TYR A 317 27.53 23.60 12.96
CA TYR A 317 26.55 24.69 12.91
C TYR A 317 26.75 25.59 11.69
N PRO A 318 26.69 25.06 10.45
CA PRO A 318 26.94 25.85 9.25
C PRO A 318 25.78 26.77 8.84
N THR A 319 24.58 26.47 9.33
CA THR A 319 23.31 27.11 8.95
C THR A 319 22.91 28.22 9.95
N GLN A 320 21.93 29.04 9.55
CA GLN A 320 21.32 30.00 10.48
C GLN A 320 20.69 29.27 11.70
N PRO A 321 20.69 29.88 12.88
CA PRO A 321 21.16 31.24 13.20
C PRO A 321 22.67 31.34 13.44
N PHE A 322 23.41 30.25 13.50
CA PHE A 322 24.81 30.24 13.95
C PHE A 322 25.84 30.60 12.86
N ASN A 323 25.63 30.23 11.61
CA ASN A 323 26.46 30.49 10.43
C ASN A 323 27.97 30.21 10.62
N LYS A 324 28.36 29.17 11.38
CA LYS A 324 29.76 28.81 11.64
C LYS A 324 30.35 27.99 10.49
N VAL A 325 30.27 28.48 9.26
CA VAL A 325 30.65 27.79 8.02
C VAL A 325 32.09 27.31 8.03
N GLU A 326 33.06 28.20 8.36
CA GLU A 326 34.49 27.84 8.34
C GLU A 326 34.86 26.79 9.42
N ALA A 327 34.21 26.83 10.58
CA ALA A 327 34.39 25.79 11.61
C ALA A 327 33.82 24.45 11.15
N ALA A 328 32.65 24.46 10.46
CA ALA A 328 32.05 23.28 9.90
C ALA A 328 32.92 22.66 8.80
N LYS A 329 33.47 23.46 7.86
CA LYS A 329 34.39 23.00 6.81
C LYS A 329 35.63 22.36 7.41
N ARG A 330 36.23 22.97 8.42
CA ARG A 330 37.40 22.41 9.12
C ARG A 330 37.11 21.06 9.76
N LYS A 331 35.98 20.94 10.48
CA LYS A 331 35.60 19.66 11.11
C LYS A 331 35.30 18.58 10.08
N LEU A 332 34.61 18.89 9.01
CA LEU A 332 34.37 17.95 7.92
C LEU A 332 35.69 17.51 7.25
N SER A 333 36.60 18.46 6.95
CA SER A 333 37.92 18.13 6.40
C SER A 333 38.76 17.25 7.30
N GLU A 334 38.69 17.47 8.63
CA GLU A 334 39.36 16.64 9.63
C GLU A 334 38.80 15.20 9.57
N LEU A 335 37.47 15.04 9.60
CA LEU A 335 36.83 13.71 9.54
C LEU A 335 37.15 12.98 8.23
N ILE A 336 37.08 13.68 7.08
CA ILE A 336 37.41 13.09 5.78
C ILE A 336 38.84 12.53 5.77
N LYS A 337 39.82 13.29 6.27
CA LYS A 337 41.21 12.88 6.30
C LYS A 337 41.48 11.79 7.33
N CYS A 338 40.87 11.89 8.52
CA CYS A 338 41.12 10.95 9.63
C CYS A 338 40.61 9.54 9.31
N TYR A 339 39.42 9.46 8.70
CA TYR A 339 38.75 8.18 8.46
C TYR A 339 38.74 7.74 7.00
N ASN A 340 39.41 8.47 6.10
CA ASN A 340 39.41 8.20 4.66
C ASN A 340 37.98 8.05 4.10
N ILE A 341 37.11 9.03 4.40
CA ILE A 341 35.71 8.99 3.97
C ILE A 341 35.63 9.05 2.44
N GLU A 342 34.89 8.10 1.86
CA GLU A 342 34.67 8.02 0.43
C GLU A 342 33.30 8.57 0.02
N ASN A 343 32.28 8.42 0.87
CA ASN A 343 30.92 8.84 0.59
C ASN A 343 30.35 9.71 1.70
N ILE A 344 29.52 10.69 1.30
CA ILE A 344 28.75 11.53 2.22
C ILE A 344 27.26 11.35 1.88
N ALA A 345 26.49 10.81 2.81
CA ALA A 345 25.04 10.64 2.71
C ALA A 345 24.37 11.83 3.42
N ILE A 346 23.70 12.70 2.69
CA ILE A 346 23.04 13.88 3.23
C ILE A 346 21.53 13.62 3.28
N GLY A 347 20.91 13.79 4.45
CA GLY A 347 19.47 13.71 4.60
C GLY A 347 18.73 14.77 3.76
N ASN A 348 17.54 14.44 3.26
CA ASN A 348 16.75 15.32 2.39
C ASN A 348 15.77 16.24 3.15
N GLY A 349 15.90 16.37 4.46
CA GLY A 349 14.99 17.17 5.29
C GLY A 349 15.35 18.66 5.35
N THR A 350 14.99 19.25 6.48
CA THR A 350 15.21 20.69 6.74
C THR A 350 16.69 21.03 6.68
N ALA A 351 17.06 22.14 6.00
CA ALA A 351 18.46 22.60 5.79
C ALA A 351 19.31 21.66 4.89
N SER A 352 18.71 20.73 4.17
CA SER A 352 19.43 19.85 3.23
C SER A 352 20.17 20.63 2.14
N ARG A 353 19.54 21.68 1.62
CA ARG A 353 20.10 22.52 0.54
C ARG A 353 21.37 23.24 0.93
N GLU A 354 21.36 23.89 2.09
CA GLU A 354 22.53 24.59 2.62
C GLU A 354 23.64 23.59 2.91
N SER A 355 23.30 22.44 3.44
CA SER A 355 24.24 21.36 3.73
C SER A 355 24.85 20.78 2.45
N GLU A 356 24.05 20.56 1.41
CA GLU A 356 24.53 20.10 0.10
C GLU A 356 25.51 21.08 -0.53
N ARG A 357 25.22 22.39 -0.53
CA ARG A 357 26.11 23.42 -1.04
C ARG A 357 27.44 23.41 -0.29
N LEU A 358 27.41 23.37 1.04
CA LEU A 358 28.61 23.30 1.88
C LEU A 358 29.47 22.09 1.53
N VAL A 359 28.83 20.89 1.42
CA VAL A 359 29.53 19.64 1.10
C VAL A 359 30.12 19.70 -0.31
N ALA A 360 29.33 20.09 -1.31
CA ALA A 360 29.79 20.18 -2.70
C ALA A 360 30.94 21.16 -2.89
N GLU A 361 30.95 22.30 -2.17
CA GLU A 361 32.09 23.23 -2.17
C GLU A 361 33.32 22.59 -1.54
N LEU A 362 33.16 21.92 -0.39
CA LEU A 362 34.24 21.28 0.34
C LEU A 362 34.91 20.14 -0.43
N ILE A 363 34.11 19.26 -1.06
CA ILE A 363 34.65 18.05 -1.72
C ILE A 363 35.46 18.37 -3.00
N ARG A 364 35.44 19.59 -3.50
CA ARG A 364 36.35 20.03 -4.56
C ARG A 364 37.82 19.86 -4.17
N ASP A 365 38.12 19.98 -2.88
CA ASP A 365 39.45 19.77 -2.32
C ASP A 365 39.76 18.29 -2.06
N PHE A 366 38.77 17.40 -2.27
CA PHE A 366 38.85 15.92 -2.01
C PHE A 366 38.35 15.11 -3.21
N PRO A 367 39.14 14.96 -4.29
CA PRO A 367 38.69 14.38 -5.56
C PRO A 367 38.11 12.93 -5.46
N GLY A 368 38.46 12.20 -4.40
CA GLY A 368 37.95 10.85 -4.15
C GLY A 368 36.59 10.77 -3.45
N VAL A 369 36.12 11.90 -2.90
CA VAL A 369 34.89 11.94 -2.12
C VAL A 369 33.69 12.27 -3.02
N ARG A 370 32.59 11.58 -2.79
CA ARG A 370 31.30 11.81 -3.48
C ARG A 370 30.20 12.01 -2.45
N TYR A 371 29.09 12.65 -2.84
CA TYR A 371 27.92 12.77 -1.98
C TYR A 371 26.64 12.30 -2.70
N VAL A 372 25.63 12.01 -1.90
CA VAL A 372 24.28 11.70 -2.38
C VAL A 372 23.26 12.20 -1.37
N ILE A 373 22.11 12.64 -1.87
CA ILE A 373 20.96 12.96 -1.03
C ILE A 373 20.19 11.67 -0.73
N VAL A 374 20.05 11.35 0.54
CA VAL A 374 19.37 10.14 1.04
C VAL A 374 18.03 10.53 1.64
N ASN A 375 17.00 9.74 1.36
CA ASN A 375 15.70 9.92 2.00
C ASN A 375 15.83 9.63 3.50
N GLU A 376 15.61 10.66 4.35
CA GLU A 376 15.71 10.55 5.81
C GLU A 376 14.36 10.23 6.48
N ALA A 377 13.26 10.10 5.72
CA ALA A 377 11.94 9.81 6.28
C ALA A 377 12.01 8.61 7.24
N GLY A 378 11.42 8.75 8.42
CA GLY A 378 11.46 7.75 9.48
C GLY A 378 12.79 7.63 10.25
N ALA A 379 13.87 8.35 9.87
CA ALA A 379 15.14 8.31 10.62
C ALA A 379 14.97 8.82 12.06
N SER A 380 14.17 9.86 12.25
CA SER A 380 13.83 10.39 13.58
C SER A 380 13.00 9.38 14.40
N VAL A 381 12.08 8.66 13.74
CA VAL A 381 11.27 7.62 14.40
C VAL A 381 12.17 6.47 14.85
N TYR A 382 13.08 6.02 13.98
CA TYR A 382 14.08 5.02 14.34
C TYR A 382 14.94 5.49 15.51
N SER A 383 15.50 6.70 15.46
CA SER A 383 16.44 7.22 16.47
C SER A 383 15.81 7.29 17.88
N ALA A 384 14.52 7.57 17.96
CA ALA A 384 13.75 7.60 19.23
C ALA A 384 13.26 6.21 19.67
N SER A 385 13.42 5.18 18.86
CA SER A 385 12.91 3.83 19.13
C SER A 385 13.72 3.09 20.21
N LYS A 386 13.10 2.11 20.86
CA LYS A 386 13.78 1.18 21.77
C LYS A 386 14.90 0.41 21.05
N LEU A 387 14.66 0.02 19.78
CA LEU A 387 15.62 -0.70 18.96
C LEU A 387 16.90 0.13 18.78
N ALA A 388 16.79 1.40 18.41
CA ALA A 388 17.95 2.27 18.27
C ALA A 388 18.70 2.49 19.59
N SER A 389 17.98 2.49 20.73
CA SER A 389 18.61 2.56 22.05
C SER A 389 19.39 1.30 22.42
N GLU A 390 18.92 0.15 21.99
CA GLU A 390 19.59 -1.15 22.16
C GLU A 390 20.81 -1.27 21.21
N GLU A 391 20.70 -0.82 19.95
CA GLU A 391 21.79 -0.88 18.96
C GLU A 391 22.88 0.16 19.19
N LEU A 392 22.52 1.34 19.69
CA LEU A 392 23.40 2.49 19.85
C LEU A 392 23.29 3.11 21.26
N PRO A 393 23.61 2.33 22.33
CA PRO A 393 23.38 2.77 23.71
C PRO A 393 24.26 3.95 24.13
N GLY A 394 25.43 4.11 23.50
CA GLY A 394 26.38 5.20 23.82
C GLY A 394 26.14 6.52 23.08
N TYR A 395 25.10 6.62 22.25
CA TYR A 395 24.85 7.77 21.39
C TYR A 395 23.55 8.48 21.73
N ASP A 396 23.58 9.81 21.70
CA ASP A 396 22.39 10.66 21.85
C ASP A 396 21.37 10.38 20.73
N VAL A 397 20.08 10.53 21.06
CA VAL A 397 18.97 10.33 20.11
C VAL A 397 19.21 11.10 18.80
N ASN A 398 19.70 12.34 18.88
CA ASN A 398 19.93 13.16 17.70
C ASN A 398 21.07 12.65 16.80
N LEU A 399 22.07 11.95 17.35
CA LEU A 399 23.19 11.40 16.56
C LEU A 399 22.83 10.09 15.88
N ARG A 400 21.87 9.33 16.41
CA ARG A 400 21.43 8.05 15.84
C ARG A 400 20.78 8.21 14.46
N SER A 401 20.14 9.36 14.19
CA SER A 401 19.58 9.67 12.86
C SER A 401 20.68 9.80 11.80
N ALA A 402 21.80 10.44 12.11
CA ALA A 402 22.92 10.54 11.19
C ALA A 402 23.57 9.16 10.91
N VAL A 403 23.65 8.29 11.93
CA VAL A 403 24.07 6.90 11.73
C VAL A 403 23.14 6.16 10.78
N SER A 404 21.82 6.30 10.98
CA SER A 404 20.82 5.68 10.11
C SER A 404 20.94 6.18 8.66
N ILE A 405 21.12 7.49 8.44
CA ILE A 405 21.30 8.08 7.11
C ILE A 405 22.54 7.47 6.40
N ALA A 406 23.67 7.31 7.11
CA ALA A 406 24.85 6.68 6.55
C ALA A 406 24.58 5.21 6.15
N ARG A 407 23.97 4.43 7.06
CA ARG A 407 23.66 3.02 6.84
C ARG A 407 22.63 2.81 5.73
N ARG A 408 21.70 3.76 5.50
CA ARG A 408 20.76 3.71 4.37
C ARG A 408 21.46 3.78 3.02
N LEU A 409 22.60 4.45 2.92
CA LEU A 409 23.40 4.41 1.71
C LEU A 409 24.13 3.08 1.55
N GLN A 410 24.63 2.53 2.65
CA GLN A 410 25.39 1.26 2.63
C GLN A 410 24.50 0.06 2.30
N ASP A 411 23.35 -0.06 2.96
CA ASP A 411 22.30 -1.05 2.63
C ASP A 411 20.91 -0.52 3.02
N PRO A 412 20.18 0.03 2.04
CA PRO A 412 18.85 0.61 2.28
C PRO A 412 17.87 -0.39 2.89
N LEU A 413 17.83 -1.64 2.39
CA LEU A 413 16.90 -2.65 2.88
C LEU A 413 17.19 -3.01 4.35
N ALA A 414 18.44 -3.30 4.68
CA ALA A 414 18.85 -3.71 6.03
C ALA A 414 18.55 -2.63 7.09
N GLU A 415 18.59 -1.35 6.70
CA GLU A 415 18.31 -0.24 7.61
C GLU A 415 16.84 0.15 7.66
N LEU A 416 16.14 0.23 6.51
CA LEU A 416 14.74 0.65 6.44
C LEU A 416 13.77 -0.33 7.11
N VAL A 417 14.07 -1.63 7.13
CA VAL A 417 13.25 -2.64 7.84
C VAL A 417 13.21 -2.44 9.36
N LYS A 418 14.08 -1.62 9.92
CA LYS A 418 14.09 -1.25 11.35
C LYS A 418 13.02 -0.25 11.72
N THR A 419 12.41 0.39 10.74
CA THR A 419 11.40 1.43 10.88
C THR A 419 10.05 0.92 10.39
N ASP A 420 8.95 1.37 11.02
CA ASP A 420 7.61 1.10 10.47
C ASP A 420 7.53 1.65 9.03
N PRO A 421 7.16 0.86 8.03
CA PRO A 421 7.05 1.31 6.65
C PRO A 421 6.20 2.57 6.46
N LYS A 422 5.18 2.77 7.30
CA LYS A 422 4.37 4.00 7.31
C LYS A 422 5.16 5.26 7.64
N ALA A 423 6.23 5.16 8.40
CA ALA A 423 7.08 6.29 8.75
C ALA A 423 8.04 6.70 7.62
N ILE A 424 8.17 5.91 6.56
CA ILE A 424 9.02 6.21 5.41
C ILE A 424 8.41 7.30 4.52
N GLY A 425 7.11 7.63 4.68
CA GLY A 425 6.48 8.75 3.98
C GLY A 425 6.19 8.47 2.51
N VAL A 426 5.43 7.40 2.24
CA VAL A 426 5.15 6.92 0.86
C VAL A 426 3.95 7.58 0.18
N GLY A 427 3.15 8.41 0.90
CA GLY A 427 1.97 9.02 0.29
C GLY A 427 1.33 10.19 1.03
N GLN A 428 0.68 11.07 0.27
CA GLN A 428 0.11 12.33 0.77
C GLN A 428 -1.08 12.12 1.73
N TYR A 429 -1.93 11.11 1.47
CA TYR A 429 -3.17 10.84 2.23
C TYR A 429 -3.05 9.65 3.17
N GLN A 430 -1.85 9.16 3.46
CA GLN A 430 -1.64 7.95 4.24
C GLN A 430 -2.24 7.98 5.67
N HIS A 431 -2.45 9.16 6.24
CA HIS A 431 -3.04 9.32 7.58
C HIS A 431 -4.57 9.30 7.58
N ASP A 432 -5.22 9.47 6.42
CA ASP A 432 -6.68 9.53 6.29
C ASP A 432 -7.32 8.17 6.03
N MET A 433 -6.53 7.18 5.61
CA MET A 433 -7.01 5.86 5.22
C MET A 433 -6.96 4.83 6.37
N PRO A 434 -7.59 3.65 6.21
CA PRO A 434 -7.59 2.58 7.21
C PRO A 434 -6.18 2.09 7.54
N GLN A 435 -5.66 2.43 8.74
CA GLN A 435 -4.26 2.19 9.14
C GLN A 435 -3.89 0.71 9.22
N ALA A 436 -4.83 -0.17 9.53
CA ALA A 436 -4.59 -1.62 9.57
C ALA A 436 -4.32 -2.15 8.16
N ARG A 437 -5.17 -1.76 7.19
CA ARG A 437 -5.04 -2.17 5.78
C ARG A 437 -3.74 -1.63 5.15
N LEU A 438 -3.41 -0.36 5.41
CA LEU A 438 -2.16 0.23 4.98
C LEU A 438 -0.95 -0.53 5.56
N SER A 439 -0.97 -0.84 6.86
CA SER A 439 0.12 -1.58 7.51
C SER A 439 0.30 -2.98 6.92
N GLU A 440 -0.79 -3.69 6.66
CA GLU A 440 -0.77 -5.01 6.03
C GLU A 440 -0.12 -4.96 4.64
N ALA A 441 -0.58 -4.05 3.77
CA ALA A 441 -0.06 -3.90 2.42
C ALA A 441 1.43 -3.55 2.41
N LEU A 442 1.86 -2.55 3.20
CA LEU A 442 3.26 -2.12 3.24
C LEU A 442 4.17 -3.19 3.87
N SER A 443 3.71 -3.90 4.92
CA SER A 443 4.46 -5.02 5.50
C SER A 443 4.65 -6.15 4.50
N GLY A 444 3.64 -6.42 3.67
CA GLY A 444 3.75 -7.39 2.57
C GLY A 444 4.86 -7.02 1.58
N VAL A 445 4.95 -5.74 1.20
CA VAL A 445 6.04 -5.27 0.31
C VAL A 445 7.42 -5.48 0.94
N VAL A 446 7.58 -5.17 2.23
CA VAL A 446 8.85 -5.39 2.94
C VAL A 446 9.19 -6.88 2.97
N GLU A 447 8.23 -7.74 3.30
CA GLU A 447 8.39 -9.19 3.31
C GLU A 447 8.86 -9.72 1.94
N ASP A 448 8.20 -9.29 0.86
CA ASP A 448 8.55 -9.69 -0.50
C ASP A 448 9.95 -9.21 -0.90
N CYS A 449 10.34 -7.98 -0.56
CA CYS A 449 11.68 -7.45 -0.81
C CYS A 449 12.74 -8.25 -0.05
N VAL A 450 12.54 -8.48 1.25
CA VAL A 450 13.50 -9.20 2.09
C VAL A 450 13.68 -10.64 1.60
N ASN A 451 12.59 -11.34 1.27
CA ASN A 451 12.67 -12.72 0.79
C ASN A 451 13.22 -12.81 -0.65
N SER A 452 13.04 -11.78 -1.50
CA SER A 452 13.66 -11.76 -2.82
C SER A 452 15.17 -11.57 -2.78
N VAL A 453 15.67 -10.77 -1.85
CA VAL A 453 17.11 -10.54 -1.62
C VAL A 453 17.73 -11.70 -0.83
N GLY A 454 17.01 -12.22 0.16
CA GLY A 454 17.51 -13.14 1.16
C GLY A 454 18.30 -12.43 2.26
N ALA A 455 18.68 -13.16 3.31
CA ALA A 455 19.43 -12.62 4.43
C ALA A 455 20.63 -13.51 4.78
N ASP A 456 21.76 -12.89 5.05
CA ASP A 456 22.91 -13.58 5.63
C ASP A 456 22.60 -13.92 7.10
N LEU A 457 22.64 -15.22 7.41
CA LEU A 457 22.29 -15.75 8.73
C LEU A 457 23.23 -15.26 9.83
N ASN A 458 24.50 -15.00 9.49
CA ASN A 458 25.55 -14.62 10.45
C ASN A 458 25.58 -13.10 10.71
N THR A 459 25.08 -12.26 9.79
CA THR A 459 25.18 -10.80 9.91
C THR A 459 23.83 -10.10 10.06
N ALA A 460 22.72 -10.71 9.59
CA ALA A 460 21.41 -10.09 9.59
C ALA A 460 20.91 -9.69 10.99
N SER A 461 20.28 -8.52 11.08
CA SER A 461 19.65 -8.04 12.31
C SER A 461 18.36 -8.82 12.64
N PRO A 462 17.92 -8.82 13.91
CA PRO A 462 16.63 -9.42 14.27
C PRO A 462 15.45 -8.80 13.50
N SER A 463 15.54 -7.52 13.17
CA SER A 463 14.52 -6.81 12.39
C SER A 463 14.42 -7.36 10.98
N LEU A 464 15.55 -7.52 10.29
CA LEU A 464 15.60 -8.11 8.94
C LEU A 464 15.11 -9.56 8.96
N LEU A 465 15.61 -10.37 9.88
CA LEU A 465 15.21 -11.77 10.03
C LEU A 465 13.72 -11.95 10.30
N SER A 466 13.07 -10.99 10.97
CA SER A 466 11.64 -11.08 11.28
C SER A 466 10.72 -10.99 10.05
N TYR A 467 11.23 -10.56 8.89
CA TYR A 467 10.53 -10.54 7.61
C TYR A 467 10.85 -11.76 6.73
N ILE A 468 11.76 -12.63 7.16
CA ILE A 468 12.00 -13.90 6.45
C ILE A 468 10.79 -14.82 6.64
N ALA A 469 10.37 -15.45 5.56
CA ALA A 469 9.24 -16.35 5.50
C ALA A 469 9.29 -17.40 6.65
N GLY A 470 8.20 -17.53 7.37
CA GLY A 470 8.06 -18.47 8.50
C GLY A 470 8.73 -18.04 9.81
N LEU A 471 9.56 -16.98 9.84
CA LEU A 471 10.13 -16.45 11.07
C LEU A 471 9.19 -15.46 11.75
N THR A 472 9.23 -15.45 13.06
CA THR A 472 8.56 -14.46 13.91
C THR A 472 9.60 -13.57 14.58
N LYS A 473 9.18 -12.43 15.14
CA LYS A 473 10.07 -11.56 15.94
C LYS A 473 10.80 -12.33 17.06
N THR A 474 10.15 -13.34 17.64
CA THR A 474 10.74 -14.17 18.69
C THR A 474 11.81 -15.11 18.13
N THR A 475 11.52 -15.83 17.04
CA THR A 475 12.48 -16.74 16.41
C THR A 475 13.66 -15.98 15.82
N ALA A 476 13.43 -14.81 15.22
CA ALA A 476 14.51 -13.92 14.75
C ALA A 476 15.48 -13.51 15.87
N LYS A 477 14.96 -13.12 17.03
CA LYS A 477 15.79 -12.81 18.21
C LYS A 477 16.53 -14.05 18.72
N ASN A 478 15.90 -15.22 18.72
CA ASN A 478 16.53 -16.47 19.14
C ASN A 478 17.67 -16.88 18.22
N ILE A 479 17.57 -16.65 16.90
CA ILE A 479 18.66 -16.88 15.94
C ILE A 479 19.88 -16.02 16.30
N VAL A 480 19.65 -14.71 16.51
CA VAL A 480 20.76 -13.80 16.87
C VAL A 480 21.40 -14.20 18.19
N LYS A 481 20.58 -14.44 19.21
CA LYS A 481 21.08 -14.92 20.52
C LYS A 481 21.87 -16.21 20.39
N TYR A 482 21.40 -17.18 19.61
CA TYR A 482 22.07 -18.45 19.39
C TYR A 482 23.48 -18.26 18.80
N ARG A 483 23.62 -17.39 17.77
CA ARG A 483 24.93 -17.13 17.16
C ARG A 483 25.89 -16.37 18.08
N GLU A 484 25.36 -15.49 18.96
CA GLU A 484 26.16 -14.80 19.99
C GLU A 484 26.70 -15.74 21.05
N GLU A 485 25.92 -16.77 21.43
CA GLU A 485 26.26 -17.74 22.45
C GLU A 485 27.09 -18.91 21.92
N ASN A 486 26.87 -19.33 20.67
CA ASN A 486 27.46 -20.57 20.11
C ASN A 486 28.43 -20.33 18.93
N GLY A 487 28.59 -19.07 18.50
CA GLY A 487 29.40 -18.73 17.33
C GLY A 487 28.57 -18.74 16.02
N MET A 488 29.25 -18.54 14.91
CA MET A 488 28.68 -18.47 13.57
C MET A 488 28.01 -19.77 13.15
N PHE A 489 26.95 -19.69 12.40
CA PHE A 489 26.36 -20.82 11.71
C PHE A 489 27.26 -21.24 10.53
N HIS A 490 27.50 -22.52 10.41
CA HIS A 490 28.29 -23.12 9.31
C HIS A 490 27.39 -23.89 8.33
N LYS A 491 26.19 -24.29 8.73
CA LYS A 491 25.22 -25.02 7.91
C LYS A 491 23.80 -24.55 8.22
N ARG A 492 22.96 -24.47 7.19
CA ARG A 492 21.52 -24.15 7.36
C ARG A 492 20.79 -25.06 8.34
N ARG A 493 21.15 -26.37 8.36
CA ARG A 493 20.54 -27.35 9.29
C ARG A 493 20.76 -27.02 10.77
N GLU A 494 21.74 -26.21 11.11
CA GLU A 494 21.99 -25.78 12.51
C GLU A 494 20.87 -24.88 13.04
N LEU A 495 20.04 -24.26 12.16
CA LEU A 495 18.83 -23.55 12.54
C LEU A 495 17.87 -24.40 13.38
N LEU A 496 17.84 -25.73 13.16
CA LEU A 496 17.02 -26.65 13.95
C LEU A 496 17.43 -26.74 15.43
N LYS A 497 18.63 -26.25 15.79
CA LYS A 497 19.13 -26.15 17.17
C LYS A 497 18.62 -24.88 17.87
N VAL A 498 18.06 -23.90 17.10
CA VAL A 498 17.60 -22.65 17.65
C VAL A 498 16.26 -22.84 18.39
N PRO A 499 16.11 -22.33 19.62
CA PRO A 499 14.88 -22.45 20.39
C PRO A 499 13.65 -21.91 19.65
N LYS A 500 12.54 -22.65 19.65
CA LYS A 500 11.26 -22.35 18.96
C LYS A 500 11.32 -22.38 17.42
N LEU A 501 12.42 -22.86 16.83
CA LEU A 501 12.53 -23.05 15.39
C LEU A 501 12.40 -24.55 15.09
N GLY A 502 11.19 -24.99 14.81
CA GLY A 502 10.89 -26.39 14.48
C GLY A 502 11.01 -26.69 12.98
N PRO A 503 10.83 -27.97 12.59
CA PRO A 503 10.96 -28.40 11.18
C PRO A 503 10.11 -27.62 10.19
N ARG A 504 8.86 -27.29 10.54
CA ARG A 504 7.97 -26.49 9.68
C ARG A 504 8.49 -25.07 9.48
N THR A 505 9.02 -24.42 10.52
CA THR A 505 9.61 -23.10 10.42
C THR A 505 10.88 -23.14 9.58
N PHE A 506 11.70 -24.18 9.78
CA PHE A 506 12.91 -24.44 8.98
C PHE A 506 12.56 -24.57 7.50
N GLU A 507 11.57 -25.39 7.14
CA GLU A 507 11.09 -25.54 5.77
C GLU A 507 10.72 -24.18 5.15
N GLN A 508 10.04 -23.30 5.89
CA GLN A 508 9.62 -22.00 5.36
C GLN A 508 10.76 -21.01 5.17
N CYS A 509 11.78 -21.02 6.06
CA CYS A 509 12.80 -19.97 6.09
C CYS A 509 14.14 -20.35 5.43
N ALA A 510 14.50 -21.64 5.39
CA ALA A 510 15.85 -22.08 5.08
C ALA A 510 16.37 -21.62 3.70
N GLY A 511 15.52 -21.61 2.69
CA GLY A 511 15.90 -21.18 1.34
C GLY A 511 16.17 -19.67 1.20
N PHE A 512 15.67 -18.86 2.14
CA PHE A 512 15.86 -17.40 2.16
C PHE A 512 17.04 -16.95 3.04
N LEU A 513 17.64 -17.87 3.79
CA LEU A 513 18.79 -17.62 4.66
C LEU A 513 20.05 -18.15 4.00
N ARG A 514 21.10 -17.34 3.94
CA ARG A 514 22.36 -17.66 3.30
C ARG A 514 23.50 -17.69 4.31
N ILE A 515 24.51 -18.51 4.03
CA ILE A 515 25.73 -18.63 4.85
C ILE A 515 26.91 -18.56 3.88
N PRO A 516 27.47 -17.36 3.62
CA PRO A 516 28.63 -17.22 2.71
C PRO A 516 29.86 -18.05 3.09
N GLU A 517 30.05 -18.24 4.39
CA GLU A 517 31.20 -18.96 4.97
C GLU A 517 30.95 -20.48 5.09
N SER A 518 29.83 -21.00 4.59
CA SER A 518 29.54 -22.43 4.66
C SER A 518 30.52 -23.25 3.82
N GLY A 519 30.88 -24.42 4.34
CA GLY A 519 31.59 -25.42 3.57
C GLY A 519 30.77 -26.10 2.47
N ASP A 520 29.42 -25.91 2.51
CA ASP A 520 28.49 -26.35 1.47
C ASP A 520 28.07 -25.13 0.66
N VAL A 521 28.48 -25.09 -0.61
CA VAL A 521 28.18 -23.95 -1.49
C VAL A 521 26.69 -23.70 -1.66
N LEU A 522 25.85 -24.75 -1.56
CA LEU A 522 24.41 -24.63 -1.69
C LEU A 522 23.79 -23.82 -0.55
N ASP A 523 24.41 -23.77 0.62
CA ASP A 523 23.98 -22.93 1.73
C ASP A 523 24.17 -21.42 1.47
N ASN A 524 24.98 -21.04 0.47
CA ASN A 524 25.11 -19.66 -0.01
C ASN A 524 24.30 -19.36 -1.27
N THR A 525 23.30 -20.18 -1.59
CA THR A 525 22.42 -19.98 -2.75
C THR A 525 20.98 -19.80 -2.32
N GLY A 526 20.08 -19.43 -3.23
CA GLY A 526 18.62 -19.46 -3.02
C GLY A 526 18.00 -20.85 -3.27
N VAL A 527 18.81 -21.91 -3.48
CA VAL A 527 18.30 -23.28 -3.61
C VAL A 527 17.78 -23.75 -2.25
N HIS A 528 16.56 -24.28 -2.24
CA HIS A 528 15.98 -24.81 -1.01
C HIS A 528 16.65 -26.13 -0.60
N PRO A 529 16.84 -26.42 0.70
CA PRO A 529 17.45 -27.68 1.14
C PRO A 529 16.77 -28.94 0.64
N GLU A 530 15.47 -28.93 0.38
CA GLU A 530 14.73 -30.04 -0.26
C GLU A 530 15.22 -30.35 -1.67
N SER A 531 15.80 -29.36 -2.37
CA SER A 531 16.26 -29.47 -3.76
C SER A 531 17.77 -29.65 -3.89
N TYR A 532 18.51 -29.84 -2.79
CA TYR A 532 19.98 -30.04 -2.86
C TYR A 532 20.36 -31.26 -3.68
N ALA A 533 19.69 -32.39 -3.46
CA ALA A 533 19.93 -33.60 -4.25
C ALA A 533 19.64 -33.39 -5.75
N ALA A 534 18.62 -32.58 -6.09
CA ALA A 534 18.33 -32.24 -7.46
C ALA A 534 19.41 -31.33 -8.07
N ALA A 535 19.94 -30.37 -7.31
CA ALA A 535 21.04 -29.50 -7.75
C ALA A 535 22.35 -30.29 -7.95
N GLU A 536 22.70 -31.20 -7.05
CA GLU A 536 23.87 -32.09 -7.20
C GLU A 536 23.71 -32.96 -8.44
N ARG A 537 22.53 -33.56 -8.62
CA ARG A 537 22.23 -34.38 -9.81
C ARG A 537 22.30 -33.61 -11.11
N LEU A 538 21.84 -32.36 -11.12
CA LEU A 538 21.97 -31.46 -12.28
C LEU A 538 23.45 -31.23 -12.64
N LEU A 539 24.28 -30.93 -11.63
CA LEU A 539 25.71 -30.72 -11.85
C LEU A 539 26.38 -31.97 -12.42
N GLU A 540 26.11 -33.15 -11.86
CA GLU A 540 26.61 -34.43 -12.36
C GLU A 540 26.22 -34.67 -13.84
N LEU A 541 24.94 -34.48 -14.19
CA LEU A 541 24.43 -34.65 -15.56
C LEU A 541 25.09 -33.70 -16.56
N CYS A 542 25.48 -32.51 -16.10
CA CYS A 542 26.19 -31.53 -16.91
C CYS A 542 27.70 -31.63 -16.83
N GLY A 543 28.27 -32.62 -16.10
CA GLY A 543 29.72 -32.84 -15.98
C GLY A 543 30.41 -31.79 -15.12
N TYR A 544 29.72 -31.27 -14.10
CA TYR A 544 30.25 -30.36 -13.10
C TYR A 544 30.19 -30.97 -11.71
N SER A 545 30.98 -30.41 -10.78
CA SER A 545 30.97 -30.71 -9.36
C SER A 545 30.58 -29.48 -8.54
N LEU A 546 30.29 -29.66 -7.25
CA LEU A 546 30.02 -28.54 -6.33
C LEU A 546 31.19 -27.56 -6.23
N THR A 547 32.44 -28.04 -6.40
CA THR A 547 33.65 -27.19 -6.37
C THR A 547 33.74 -26.26 -7.57
N ASP A 548 33.16 -26.65 -8.72
CA ASP A 548 33.15 -25.82 -9.95
C ASP A 548 32.24 -24.60 -9.81
N VAL A 549 31.22 -24.68 -8.95
CA VAL A 549 30.34 -23.57 -8.65
C VAL A 549 31.12 -22.38 -8.08
N ILE A 550 32.18 -22.63 -7.29
CA ILE A 550 33.00 -21.58 -6.66
C ILE A 550 34.17 -21.18 -7.56
N SER A 551 34.84 -22.14 -8.20
CA SER A 551 36.18 -21.95 -8.78
C SER A 551 36.17 -21.45 -10.21
N SER A 552 35.27 -21.96 -11.07
CA SER A 552 35.33 -21.72 -12.51
C SER A 552 34.08 -20.98 -13.03
N GLY A 553 33.05 -20.86 -12.19
CA GLY A 553 31.74 -20.43 -12.64
C GLY A 553 31.07 -21.44 -13.59
N LEU A 554 29.76 -21.38 -13.70
CA LEU A 554 28.98 -22.32 -14.52
C LEU A 554 28.38 -21.63 -15.76
N SER A 555 29.21 -20.86 -16.48
CA SER A 555 28.74 -20.03 -17.61
C SER A 555 28.02 -20.84 -18.70
N GLU A 556 28.44 -22.09 -18.95
CA GLU A 556 27.85 -22.98 -19.95
C GLU A 556 26.74 -23.88 -19.40
N LEU A 557 26.41 -23.84 -18.13
CA LEU A 557 25.42 -24.73 -17.51
C LEU A 557 24.07 -24.68 -18.24
N LYS A 558 23.60 -23.50 -18.56
CA LYS A 558 22.33 -23.31 -19.27
C LYS A 558 22.36 -23.93 -20.67
N GLU A 559 23.45 -23.75 -21.42
CA GLU A 559 23.61 -24.33 -22.77
C GLU A 559 23.68 -25.85 -22.73
N ARG A 560 24.35 -26.43 -21.74
CA ARG A 560 24.44 -27.89 -21.55
C ARG A 560 23.06 -28.47 -21.21
N VAL A 561 22.28 -27.82 -20.38
CA VAL A 561 20.91 -28.25 -20.09
C VAL A 561 20.00 -28.14 -21.31
N GLU A 562 20.16 -27.10 -22.13
CA GLU A 562 19.41 -26.99 -23.39
C GLU A 562 19.76 -28.12 -24.39
N LYS A 563 21.02 -28.52 -24.46
CA LYS A 563 21.48 -29.67 -25.30
C LYS A 563 20.94 -31.00 -24.78
N LEU A 564 20.82 -31.19 -23.45
CA LEU A 564 20.26 -32.40 -22.85
C LEU A 564 18.72 -32.45 -22.91
N GLY A 565 18.07 -31.33 -23.19
CA GLY A 565 16.62 -31.18 -23.14
C GLY A 565 16.13 -30.81 -21.72
N ARG A 566 15.54 -29.61 -21.59
CA ARG A 566 15.10 -29.06 -20.27
C ARG A 566 14.12 -29.96 -19.54
N ALA A 567 13.09 -30.48 -20.25
CA ALA A 567 12.09 -31.34 -19.65
C ALA A 567 12.67 -32.69 -19.20
N GLU A 568 13.54 -33.29 -20.00
CA GLU A 568 14.20 -34.56 -19.68
C GLU A 568 15.19 -34.39 -18.49
N THR A 569 15.90 -33.27 -18.45
CA THR A 569 16.81 -32.93 -17.34
C THR A 569 16.03 -32.72 -16.04
N ALA A 570 14.90 -32.02 -16.10
CA ALA A 570 14.02 -31.81 -14.92
C ALA A 570 13.51 -33.15 -14.37
N GLU A 571 13.04 -34.03 -15.24
CA GLU A 571 12.58 -35.40 -14.86
C GLU A 571 13.72 -36.22 -14.20
N LYS A 572 14.92 -36.20 -14.81
CA LYS A 572 16.12 -36.88 -14.24
C LYS A 572 16.55 -36.33 -12.88
N CYS A 573 16.32 -35.05 -12.64
CA CYS A 573 16.56 -34.38 -11.36
C CYS A 573 15.40 -34.54 -10.34
N GLY A 574 14.26 -35.08 -10.78
CA GLY A 574 13.08 -35.26 -9.91
C GLY A 574 12.37 -33.97 -9.53
N VAL A 575 12.48 -32.93 -10.37
CA VAL A 575 11.86 -31.60 -10.15
C VAL A 575 11.10 -31.14 -11.38
N GLY A 576 10.22 -30.15 -11.22
CA GLY A 576 9.60 -29.48 -12.37
C GLY A 576 10.54 -28.53 -13.10
N VAL A 577 10.18 -28.18 -14.35
CA VAL A 577 10.96 -27.24 -15.16
C VAL A 577 11.15 -25.87 -14.48
N PRO A 578 10.13 -25.26 -13.85
CA PRO A 578 10.31 -24.00 -13.13
C PRO A 578 11.34 -24.08 -11.99
N THR A 579 11.32 -25.16 -11.21
CA THR A 579 12.31 -25.39 -10.15
C THR A 579 13.71 -25.64 -10.72
N LEU A 580 13.83 -26.39 -11.83
CA LEU A 580 15.10 -26.58 -12.53
C LEU A 580 15.69 -25.24 -12.98
N ASP A 581 14.89 -24.36 -13.57
CA ASP A 581 15.32 -23.03 -14.02
C ASP A 581 15.80 -22.15 -12.87
N ASP A 582 15.16 -22.23 -11.72
CA ASP A 582 15.61 -21.52 -10.52
C ASP A 582 16.94 -22.08 -9.99
N ILE A 583 17.10 -23.40 -9.92
CA ILE A 583 18.35 -24.04 -9.53
C ILE A 583 19.50 -23.59 -10.47
N ILE A 584 19.28 -23.60 -11.77
CA ILE A 584 20.27 -23.15 -12.76
C ILE A 584 20.71 -21.70 -12.48
N LYS A 585 19.74 -20.78 -12.28
CA LYS A 585 20.03 -19.38 -12.00
C LYS A 585 20.85 -19.19 -10.74
N GLU A 586 20.49 -19.91 -9.67
CA GLU A 586 21.18 -19.82 -8.37
C GLU A 586 22.59 -20.42 -8.42
N LEU A 587 22.78 -21.52 -9.14
CA LEU A 587 24.11 -22.15 -9.30
C LEU A 587 25.04 -21.34 -10.20
N MET A 588 24.52 -20.66 -11.23
CA MET A 588 25.32 -19.79 -12.10
C MET A 588 25.84 -18.54 -11.39
N LYS A 589 25.15 -18.07 -10.37
CA LYS A 589 25.51 -16.87 -9.57
C LYS A 589 25.23 -17.13 -8.08
N PRO A 590 26.04 -17.95 -7.38
CA PRO A 590 25.86 -18.20 -5.96
C PRO A 590 26.00 -16.90 -5.16
N GLY A 591 25.16 -16.71 -4.14
CA GLY A 591 25.15 -15.48 -3.35
C GLY A 591 24.61 -14.24 -4.06
N ARG A 592 23.96 -14.39 -5.22
CA ARG A 592 23.41 -13.27 -6.00
C ARG A 592 22.49 -12.39 -5.16
N ASP A 593 22.77 -11.09 -5.21
CA ASP A 593 21.81 -10.05 -4.77
C ASP A 593 21.10 -9.47 -6.01
N PRO A 594 19.77 -9.56 -6.12
CA PRO A 594 19.06 -9.04 -7.29
C PRO A 594 19.21 -7.53 -7.47
N ARG A 595 19.63 -6.80 -6.43
CA ARG A 595 19.89 -5.36 -6.46
C ARG A 595 21.17 -5.00 -7.23
N ASP A 596 22.11 -5.93 -7.38
CA ASP A 596 23.36 -5.70 -8.12
C ASP A 596 23.15 -5.55 -9.63
N GLU A 597 21.97 -5.98 -10.15
CA GLU A 597 21.59 -5.83 -11.57
C GLU A 597 20.87 -4.50 -11.86
N LEU A 598 20.55 -3.72 -10.82
CA LEU A 598 19.93 -2.41 -10.96
C LEU A 598 20.99 -1.33 -11.25
N PRO A 599 20.60 -0.21 -11.88
CA PRO A 599 21.51 0.92 -12.09
C PRO A 599 22.11 1.39 -10.77
N PRO A 600 23.44 1.63 -10.69
CA PRO A 600 24.09 2.05 -9.45
C PRO A 600 23.57 3.42 -8.99
N THR A 601 23.59 3.65 -7.68
CA THR A 601 23.22 4.94 -7.09
C THR A 601 24.07 6.08 -7.68
N LEU A 602 23.42 7.14 -8.17
CA LEU A 602 24.10 8.32 -8.72
C LEU A 602 24.77 9.13 -7.60
N LEU A 603 26.08 8.99 -7.49
CA LEU A 603 26.91 9.77 -6.58
C LEU A 603 27.35 11.07 -7.27
N ARG A 604 27.19 12.22 -6.60
CA ARG A 604 27.39 13.56 -7.15
C ARG A 604 28.71 14.21 -6.70
N SER A 605 29.20 15.14 -7.50
CA SER A 605 30.38 15.97 -7.19
C SER A 605 30.10 17.47 -7.25
N ASP A 606 28.92 17.90 -7.73
CA ASP A 606 28.56 19.31 -7.96
C ASP A 606 27.07 19.55 -7.68
N VAL A 607 26.67 20.80 -7.54
CA VAL A 607 25.28 21.25 -7.33
C VAL A 607 24.83 22.09 -8.51
N MET A 608 23.60 21.81 -8.99
CA MET A 608 22.90 22.61 -9.98
C MET A 608 21.73 23.37 -9.31
N GLU A 609 21.52 24.63 -9.70
CA GLU A 609 20.40 25.45 -9.20
C GLU A 609 19.28 25.57 -10.22
N ILE A 610 18.04 25.87 -9.77
CA ILE A 610 16.87 26.05 -10.66
C ILE A 610 17.14 27.14 -11.72
N LYS A 611 17.84 28.20 -11.34
CA LYS A 611 18.23 29.30 -12.27
C LYS A 611 19.19 28.87 -13.39
N ASP A 612 19.88 27.74 -13.20
CA ASP A 612 20.83 27.22 -14.20
C ASP A 612 20.10 26.40 -15.26
N LEU A 613 18.83 26.01 -15.00
CA LEU A 613 18.00 25.25 -15.92
C LEU A 613 17.50 26.13 -17.08
N LYS A 614 17.64 25.60 -18.28
CA LYS A 614 17.09 26.23 -19.50
C LYS A 614 16.19 25.23 -20.22
N PRO A 615 15.05 25.66 -20.78
CA PRO A 615 14.25 24.84 -21.66
C PRO A 615 15.11 24.20 -22.77
N GLY A 616 14.90 22.93 -23.02
CA GLY A 616 15.68 22.13 -23.97
C GLY A 616 16.93 21.45 -23.38
N MET A 617 17.31 21.72 -22.13
CA MET A 617 18.41 20.99 -21.48
C MET A 617 18.03 19.52 -21.26
N ILE A 618 18.95 18.63 -21.62
CA ILE A 618 18.83 17.19 -21.34
C ILE A 618 19.67 16.88 -20.10
N LEU A 619 19.01 16.32 -19.10
CA LEU A 619 19.60 15.97 -17.82
C LEU A 619 19.31 14.51 -17.47
N THR A 620 20.19 13.92 -16.67
CA THR A 620 19.92 12.61 -16.06
C THR A 620 19.33 12.84 -14.67
N GLY A 621 18.20 12.21 -14.39
CA GLY A 621 17.54 12.31 -13.09
C GLY A 621 17.12 10.98 -12.55
N THR A 622 16.75 10.95 -11.28
CA THR A 622 16.24 9.77 -10.58
C THR A 622 14.77 9.97 -10.28
N VAL A 623 13.93 9.00 -10.62
CA VAL A 623 12.49 9.01 -10.31
C VAL A 623 12.33 8.90 -8.79
N ARG A 624 11.70 9.91 -8.17
CA ARG A 624 11.46 10.00 -6.73
C ARG A 624 10.10 9.48 -6.31
N ASN A 625 9.10 9.73 -7.14
CA ASN A 625 7.72 9.34 -6.85
C ASN A 625 6.95 9.12 -8.16
N VAL A 626 6.06 8.13 -8.16
CA VAL A 626 5.17 7.81 -9.28
C VAL A 626 3.73 7.92 -8.79
N ILE A 627 2.94 8.73 -9.49
CA ILE A 627 1.54 9.04 -9.16
C ILE A 627 0.66 8.91 -10.40
N ASP A 628 -0.65 8.92 -10.26
CA ASP A 628 -1.61 8.65 -11.34
C ASP A 628 -1.40 9.52 -12.59
N PHE A 629 -1.03 10.78 -12.42
CA PHE A 629 -0.89 11.73 -13.52
C PHE A 629 0.55 11.97 -13.99
N GLY A 630 1.55 11.32 -13.41
CA GLY A 630 2.95 11.49 -13.82
C GLY A 630 3.97 10.95 -12.85
N ALA A 631 5.23 11.35 -13.03
CA ALA A 631 6.33 11.00 -12.16
C ALA A 631 7.13 12.24 -11.76
N PHE A 632 7.55 12.30 -10.50
CA PHE A 632 8.49 13.30 -10.01
C PHE A 632 9.92 12.80 -10.16
N VAL A 633 10.77 13.59 -10.78
CA VAL A 633 12.15 13.24 -11.09
C VAL A 633 13.11 14.27 -10.48
N ASP A 634 14.01 13.79 -9.65
CA ASP A 634 15.13 14.56 -9.12
C ASP A 634 16.23 14.70 -10.20
N ILE A 635 16.39 15.87 -10.74
CA ILE A 635 17.39 16.19 -11.77
C ILE A 635 18.64 16.88 -11.20
N GLY A 636 18.80 16.87 -9.87
CA GLY A 636 19.96 17.49 -9.22
C GLY A 636 19.75 18.95 -8.80
N VAL A 637 18.58 19.51 -9.06
CA VAL A 637 18.12 20.77 -8.46
C VAL A 637 17.18 20.47 -7.31
N HIS A 638 17.09 21.34 -6.31
CA HIS A 638 16.33 21.08 -5.07
C HIS A 638 14.82 20.95 -5.20
N GLN A 639 14.30 20.98 -6.40
CA GLN A 639 12.90 20.81 -6.71
C GLN A 639 12.76 19.68 -7.72
N ASP A 640 12.00 18.66 -7.36
CA ASP A 640 11.68 17.60 -8.30
C ASP A 640 10.91 18.17 -9.49
N GLY A 641 11.30 17.77 -10.68
CA GLY A 641 10.56 18.11 -11.90
C GLY A 641 9.46 17.10 -12.15
N LEU A 642 8.31 17.57 -12.64
CA LEU A 642 7.19 16.72 -13.01
C LEU A 642 7.30 16.30 -14.48
N VAL A 643 7.33 14.99 -14.71
CA VAL A 643 7.07 14.38 -16.01
C VAL A 643 5.61 13.96 -16.02
N HIS A 644 4.75 14.73 -16.70
CA HIS A 644 3.33 14.37 -16.85
C HIS A 644 3.19 13.06 -17.64
N ILE A 645 2.14 12.27 -17.41
CA ILE A 645 1.91 10.97 -18.05
C ILE A 645 2.02 11.02 -19.59
N SER A 646 1.56 12.11 -20.21
CA SER A 646 1.67 12.34 -21.67
C SER A 646 3.10 12.62 -22.16
N GLN A 647 4.05 12.87 -21.26
CA GLN A 647 5.46 13.18 -21.55
C GLN A 647 6.40 12.02 -21.24
N ILE A 648 5.89 10.87 -20.81
CA ILE A 648 6.67 9.67 -20.49
C ILE A 648 7.02 8.91 -21.78
N THR A 649 6.00 8.61 -22.60
CA THR A 649 6.14 7.80 -23.81
C THR A 649 5.17 8.21 -24.90
N ASP A 650 5.42 7.77 -26.13
CA ASP A 650 4.55 8.02 -27.30
C ASP A 650 3.32 7.12 -27.33
N ARG A 651 3.40 5.93 -26.71
CA ARG A 651 2.26 5.01 -26.62
C ARG A 651 1.33 5.43 -25.47
N PHE A 652 0.04 5.12 -25.60
CA PHE A 652 -0.92 5.31 -24.53
C PHE A 652 -0.60 4.36 -23.36
N ILE A 653 -0.53 4.90 -22.15
CA ILE A 653 -0.41 4.17 -20.89
C ILE A 653 -1.53 4.63 -19.95
N ARG A 654 -2.03 3.73 -19.14
CA ARG A 654 -3.08 4.03 -18.16
C ARG A 654 -2.51 4.61 -16.87
N HIS A 655 -1.32 4.15 -16.50
CA HIS A 655 -0.64 4.61 -15.30
C HIS A 655 0.87 4.71 -15.56
N PRO A 656 1.56 5.74 -15.02
CA PRO A 656 3.00 5.90 -15.20
C PRO A 656 3.85 4.71 -14.74
N SER A 657 3.40 3.94 -13.74
CA SER A 657 4.08 2.75 -13.23
C SER A 657 4.18 1.58 -14.23
N GLU A 658 3.48 1.66 -15.38
CA GLU A 658 3.68 0.71 -16.48
C GLU A 658 5.08 0.83 -17.14
N ILE A 659 5.74 1.97 -16.93
CA ILE A 659 7.03 2.29 -17.57
C ILE A 659 8.08 2.75 -16.59
N LEU A 660 7.70 3.45 -15.51
CA LEU A 660 8.60 4.08 -14.56
C LEU A 660 8.40 3.49 -13.16
N SER A 661 9.52 3.27 -12.49
CA SER A 661 9.57 2.90 -11.07
C SER A 661 10.37 3.94 -10.29
N VAL A 662 10.06 4.09 -9.00
CA VAL A 662 10.87 4.92 -8.10
C VAL A 662 12.30 4.38 -8.05
N GLY A 663 13.29 5.26 -8.16
CA GLY A 663 14.70 4.88 -8.26
C GLY A 663 15.22 4.72 -9.69
N ASP A 664 14.35 4.68 -10.72
CA ASP A 664 14.79 4.62 -12.10
C ASP A 664 15.62 5.84 -12.47
N ILE A 665 16.72 5.61 -13.19
CA ILE A 665 17.55 6.65 -13.77
C ILE A 665 17.05 6.92 -15.18
N VAL A 666 16.57 8.14 -15.41
CA VAL A 666 15.96 8.54 -16.67
C VAL A 666 16.65 9.79 -17.24
N LYS A 667 16.76 9.86 -18.57
CA LYS A 667 17.08 11.11 -19.25
C LYS A 667 15.80 11.92 -19.41
N VAL A 668 15.85 13.19 -19.07
CA VAL A 668 14.73 14.11 -19.18
C VAL A 668 15.16 15.41 -19.88
N CYS A 669 14.27 15.95 -20.69
CA CYS A 669 14.40 17.26 -21.28
C CYS A 669 13.59 18.25 -20.45
N VAL A 670 14.17 19.39 -20.10
CA VAL A 670 13.49 20.49 -19.42
C VAL A 670 12.56 21.18 -20.42
N LEU A 671 11.25 21.18 -20.14
CA LEU A 671 10.24 21.85 -20.96
C LEU A 671 10.05 23.30 -20.54
N GLU A 672 9.82 23.49 -19.24
CA GLU A 672 9.49 24.79 -18.67
C GLU A 672 10.01 24.87 -17.23
N VAL A 673 10.44 26.06 -16.82
CA VAL A 673 10.87 26.35 -15.45
C VAL A 673 10.13 27.61 -14.96
N ASP A 674 9.26 27.46 -13.96
CA ASP A 674 8.61 28.55 -13.26
C ASP A 674 9.32 28.78 -11.91
N GLU A 675 10.27 29.69 -11.88
CA GLU A 675 11.05 30.01 -10.67
C GLU A 675 10.18 30.55 -9.53
N LYS A 676 9.11 31.31 -9.85
CA LYS A 676 8.22 31.90 -8.84
C LYS A 676 7.38 30.84 -8.12
N LYS A 677 6.85 29.90 -8.87
CA LYS A 677 6.06 28.78 -8.35
C LYS A 677 6.90 27.57 -7.99
N LYS A 678 8.21 27.62 -8.23
CA LYS A 678 9.15 26.51 -8.05
C LYS A 678 8.67 25.25 -8.75
N ARG A 679 8.21 25.34 -9.99
CA ARG A 679 7.73 24.23 -10.79
C ARG A 679 8.64 24.01 -11.98
N ILE A 680 8.99 22.74 -12.23
CA ILE A 680 9.81 22.30 -13.35
C ILE A 680 9.01 21.25 -14.10
N SER A 681 8.75 21.50 -15.39
CA SER A 681 8.10 20.56 -16.28
C SER A 681 9.15 19.83 -17.11
N LEU A 682 9.08 18.51 -17.13
CA LEU A 682 10.05 17.64 -17.78
C LEU A 682 9.39 16.73 -18.80
N SER A 683 10.18 16.24 -19.77
CA SER A 683 9.76 15.24 -20.76
C SER A 683 10.83 14.17 -20.94
N ILE A 684 10.47 12.91 -20.78
CA ILE A 684 11.30 11.76 -21.15
C ILE A 684 11.25 11.56 -22.67
N LYS A 685 10.08 11.78 -23.26
CA LYS A 685 9.82 11.69 -24.69
C LYS A 685 10.78 12.53 -25.54
N GLN A 686 11.09 13.75 -25.10
CA GLN A 686 11.93 14.72 -25.81
C GLN A 686 13.42 14.61 -25.44
N ALA A 687 13.78 13.72 -24.53
CA ALA A 687 15.17 13.49 -24.12
C ALA A 687 15.86 12.36 -24.91
N LYS A 688 15.22 11.87 -25.97
CA LYS A 688 15.76 10.82 -26.84
C LYS A 688 16.90 11.31 -27.70
#